data_eb8d066f7dc30894a696fb68ba5b1390
#
_entry.id   eb8d066f7dc30894a696fb68ba5b1390
#
_cell.length_a   1.000
_cell.length_b   1.000
_cell.length_c   1.000
_cell.angle_alpha   90.00
_cell.angle_beta   90.00
_cell.angle_gamma   90.00
#
_symmetry.space_group_name_H-M   'P 1'
#
loop_
_entity.id
_entity.type
_entity.pdbx_description
1 polymer ?
#
loop_
_entity_poly.entity_id
_entity_poly.type
_entity_poly.pdbx_seq_one_letter_code
_entity_poly.pdbx_strand_id
1 'polypeptide(L)'
;MLHPTSALLLALPALLLASDDDAPAPGGAAGQAPIPVTDLHLPPGFEAEKLFTVPREEMGSWVCLTTDDRGGLFASDQGGKGIYRVTPAPIDGLGETTAERLPTSVSGAQGLLWAFDSLYANVNGQGLWRIRDTDGDGEPEDAKHLVKLGNGGEHGPHAVLPTRDGEGIYFIAGNHTLLPEIEGSRAPSNWGEDLLLPRQWDARGHARGRLAPGGWIARCGPDGEGVEVVSSGYRNQYDIAINADGEMFTYDADMEWDIGMPWYRPTRICHATSGSEFGWRSGTGKWPEHYEDSLPPVYNIGPGSPTGVLFGTGARFPARYQEALFVLDWTFGTIYAMELVPDGASYRAVRSEFAWSKPLGVTDAVIGADGAMYFTVGGRGSQSALYRITYTGDESTAPVDARDAEGAEARALRRSLEAFHGGPHPDAVAAAWPHLGVEDRFIRFAARIAVENQDASTWADRALAEEAPRAATTALLALARQGRAEDVGPLLVRGLELWDGGLADADRLTLLRALAVAMARHGSPAAGQRADLARRMVAAAADGPSATGSGALVDVEVARLLTYLGDPRAVTFGMELVRAPGGDEELPLWMELLERNDRYGPPIKAMVTDRPPIRGMEVAFILRNAEAGWTPELRREYFAFINEAAAHSGGASYPGFLENMRADAADRLTVRERQSLAGLLGLSLISGPPADVTPPAGPGRDWTTADAVAAVDGHLEGRDFDAGANLYHATSCSSCHLFAGQGGAIGPDLSTVGNKFSLADLMECLVEPSAAISDQYGSQLLMDHDGNISEGIVVVEGDEYVVYPKDPKAEPEVFHRDEVKVLKESATSQMPEGLIDALNEEELRDLVAYLLSGGDRKAAYFKQ
;
A
#
# COMPACT_ATOMS: atom_id res chain seq x y z
N MET A 1 -46.68 54.76 -9.45
CA MET A 1 -45.82 55.66 -10.23
C MET A 1 -44.48 54.99 -10.19
N LEU A 2 -44.22 54.06 -11.06
CA LEU A 2 -43.61 54.17 -12.42
C LEU A 2 -42.24 54.86 -12.43
N HIS A 3 -41.18 54.10 -12.52
CA HIS A 3 -40.36 54.07 -13.76
C HIS A 3 -39.36 52.94 -13.70
N PRO A 4 -39.10 52.26 -14.85
CA PRO A 4 -38.18 51.12 -14.95
C PRO A 4 -36.80 51.60 -15.45
N THR A 5 -35.75 50.98 -14.97
CA THR A 5 -34.39 51.13 -15.49
C THR A 5 -34.04 49.95 -16.38
N SER A 6 -33.69 50.24 -17.57
CA SER A 6 -33.36 49.37 -18.67
C SER A 6 -32.09 48.57 -18.42
N ALA A 7 -32.15 47.25 -18.56
CA ALA A 7 -30.98 46.41 -18.71
C ALA A 7 -30.50 46.42 -20.15
N LEU A 8 -29.27 46.80 -20.37
CA LEU A 8 -28.58 46.78 -21.64
C LEU A 8 -27.99 45.36 -21.85
N LEU A 9 -28.63 44.56 -22.70
CA LEU A 9 -28.07 43.30 -23.19
C LEU A 9 -27.03 43.63 -24.28
N LEU A 10 -25.75 43.37 -23.97
CA LEU A 10 -24.70 43.28 -24.97
C LEU A 10 -24.77 41.87 -25.63
N ALA A 11 -25.27 41.81 -26.82
CA ALA A 11 -25.19 40.63 -27.67
C ALA A 11 -23.76 40.53 -28.27
N LEU A 12 -23.01 39.49 -27.89
CA LEU A 12 -21.85 39.03 -28.63
C LEU A 12 -22.32 38.17 -29.82
N PRO A 13 -21.74 38.34 -31.02
CA PRO A 13 -22.05 37.50 -32.14
C PRO A 13 -21.50 36.09 -31.93
N ALA A 14 -22.37 35.09 -32.04
CA ALA A 14 -21.96 33.71 -32.15
C ALA A 14 -21.15 33.51 -33.44
N LEU A 15 -19.85 33.25 -33.31
CA LEU A 15 -19.06 32.71 -34.42
C LEU A 15 -19.51 31.26 -34.60
N LEU A 16 -20.21 30.98 -35.65
CA LEU A 16 -20.38 29.62 -36.19
C LEU A 16 -19.00 29.13 -36.65
N LEU A 17 -18.34 28.34 -35.81
CA LEU A 17 -17.26 27.49 -36.29
C LEU A 17 -17.92 26.35 -37.05
N ALA A 18 -17.64 26.29 -38.36
CA ALA A 18 -17.95 25.15 -39.19
C ALA A 18 -17.25 23.92 -38.56
N SER A 19 -18.00 22.85 -38.31
CA SER A 19 -17.46 21.54 -38.03
C SER A 19 -16.75 21.06 -39.30
N ASP A 20 -15.44 21.03 -39.29
CA ASP A 20 -14.67 20.21 -40.21
C ASP A 20 -14.84 18.75 -39.79
N ASP A 21 -15.90 18.13 -40.29
CA ASP A 21 -16.20 16.70 -40.13
C ASP A 21 -15.42 15.80 -41.12
N ASP A 22 -14.24 16.23 -41.55
CA ASP A 22 -13.36 15.45 -42.44
C ASP A 22 -11.88 15.54 -41.95
N ALA A 23 -11.62 15.37 -40.63
CA ALA A 23 -10.28 14.99 -40.24
C ALA A 23 -10.15 13.47 -40.47
N PRO A 24 -9.16 12.99 -41.23
CA PRO A 24 -8.90 11.56 -41.32
C PRO A 24 -8.67 11.02 -39.91
N ALA A 25 -9.28 9.88 -39.58
CA ALA A 25 -9.01 9.16 -38.34
C ALA A 25 -7.48 9.11 -38.16
N PRO A 26 -6.97 9.39 -36.94
CA PRO A 26 -5.52 9.36 -36.70
C PRO A 26 -5.02 7.99 -37.11
N GLY A 27 -4.19 7.93 -38.15
CA GLY A 27 -3.58 6.70 -38.60
C GLY A 27 -2.86 6.04 -37.46
N GLY A 28 -3.07 4.75 -37.27
CA GLY A 28 -2.44 3.97 -36.19
C GLY A 28 -0.93 4.21 -36.16
N ALA A 29 -0.38 4.40 -34.97
CA ALA A 29 1.07 4.51 -34.84
C ALA A 29 1.70 3.17 -35.21
N ALA A 30 2.53 3.15 -36.23
CA ALA A 30 3.31 1.98 -36.61
C ALA A 30 4.50 1.85 -35.63
N GLY A 31 4.65 0.68 -35.04
CA GLY A 31 5.77 0.36 -34.18
C GLY A 31 7.06 0.14 -34.96
N GLN A 32 8.13 -0.05 -34.23
CA GLN A 32 9.39 -0.57 -34.77
C GLN A 32 9.30 -2.09 -34.87
N ALA A 33 10.14 -2.70 -35.73
CA ALA A 33 10.32 -4.15 -35.71
C ALA A 33 10.78 -4.62 -34.31
N PRO A 34 10.40 -5.83 -33.88
CA PRO A 34 10.78 -6.36 -32.57
C PRO A 34 12.29 -6.29 -32.36
N ILE A 35 12.72 -5.77 -31.21
CA ILE A 35 14.13 -5.60 -30.86
C ILE A 35 14.43 -6.56 -29.71
N PRO A 36 15.39 -7.51 -29.88
CA PRO A 36 15.82 -8.38 -28.79
C PRO A 36 16.34 -7.58 -27.61
N VAL A 37 15.99 -7.98 -26.38
CA VAL A 37 16.40 -7.33 -25.15
C VAL A 37 17.42 -8.21 -24.45
N THR A 38 18.67 -7.74 -24.37
CA THR A 38 19.81 -8.51 -23.85
C THR A 38 20.19 -8.16 -22.41
N ASP A 39 19.72 -7.04 -21.90
CA ASP A 39 19.93 -6.55 -20.53
C ASP A 39 18.80 -6.94 -19.56
N LEU A 40 17.78 -7.63 -20.02
CA LEU A 40 16.78 -8.28 -19.20
C LEU A 40 17.29 -9.67 -18.77
N HIS A 41 17.43 -9.86 -17.46
CA HIS A 41 17.81 -11.14 -16.90
C HIS A 41 16.61 -12.08 -16.89
N LEU A 42 16.75 -13.24 -17.52
CA LEU A 42 15.71 -14.26 -17.67
C LEU A 42 16.26 -15.64 -17.30
N PRO A 43 15.43 -16.61 -16.90
CA PRO A 43 15.83 -17.99 -16.76
C PRO A 43 16.29 -18.59 -18.09
N PRO A 44 17.13 -19.62 -18.08
CA PRO A 44 17.57 -20.29 -19.30
C PRO A 44 16.41 -20.73 -20.19
N GLY A 45 16.55 -20.52 -21.49
CA GLY A 45 15.56 -20.87 -22.50
C GLY A 45 14.46 -19.82 -22.71
N PHE A 46 14.47 -18.73 -21.97
CA PHE A 46 13.57 -17.59 -22.23
C PHE A 46 14.28 -16.49 -23.01
N GLU A 47 13.55 -15.85 -23.88
CA GLU A 47 13.98 -14.70 -24.66
C GLU A 47 12.96 -13.58 -24.54
N ALA A 48 13.44 -12.32 -24.62
CA ALA A 48 12.58 -11.14 -24.58
C ALA A 48 12.80 -10.25 -25.80
N GLU A 49 11.72 -9.62 -26.22
CA GLU A 49 11.70 -8.62 -27.30
C GLU A 49 10.95 -7.38 -26.85
N LYS A 50 11.47 -6.21 -27.19
CA LYS A 50 10.73 -4.97 -27.13
C LYS A 50 9.93 -4.79 -28.41
N LEU A 51 8.63 -4.83 -28.31
CA LEU A 51 7.72 -4.78 -29.46
C LEU A 51 7.35 -3.37 -29.87
N PHE A 52 7.19 -2.48 -28.88
CA PHE A 52 6.67 -1.13 -29.14
C PHE A 52 7.21 -0.15 -28.12
N THR A 53 7.76 0.96 -28.56
CA THR A 53 8.08 2.10 -27.72
C THR A 53 6.94 3.09 -27.85
N VAL A 54 6.22 3.33 -26.76
CA VAL A 54 5.02 4.17 -26.73
C VAL A 54 5.42 5.63 -26.99
N PRO A 55 4.86 6.30 -28.03
CA PRO A 55 5.04 7.73 -28.24
C PRO A 55 4.40 8.51 -27.08
N ARG A 56 5.21 8.91 -26.10
CA ARG A 56 4.76 9.47 -24.82
C ARG A 56 3.83 10.67 -24.97
N GLU A 57 4.17 11.62 -25.84
CA GLU A 57 3.38 12.83 -26.08
C GLU A 57 1.98 12.55 -26.63
N GLU A 58 1.85 11.49 -27.42
CA GLU A 58 0.62 11.12 -28.12
C GLU A 58 -0.19 10.08 -27.35
N MET A 59 0.50 9.07 -26.76
CA MET A 59 -0.09 7.87 -26.19
C MET A 59 0.13 7.73 -24.68
N GLY A 60 0.90 8.62 -24.05
CA GLY A 60 1.13 8.68 -22.62
C GLY A 60 2.03 7.58 -22.09
N SER A 61 1.74 7.11 -20.87
CA SER A 61 2.47 6.06 -20.20
C SER A 61 1.52 4.90 -19.84
N TRP A 62 1.68 3.75 -20.50
CA TRP A 62 0.79 2.61 -20.33
C TRP A 62 1.01 1.91 -18.99
N VAL A 63 -0.09 1.54 -18.33
CA VAL A 63 -0.06 0.99 -16.97
C VAL A 63 -0.88 -0.28 -16.78
N CYS A 64 -1.78 -0.61 -17.71
CA CYS A 64 -2.51 -1.87 -17.64
C CYS A 64 -2.72 -2.47 -19.04
N LEU A 65 -2.87 -3.80 -19.05
CA LEU A 65 -3.08 -4.64 -20.22
C LEU A 65 -4.26 -5.58 -20.00
N THR A 66 -4.94 -5.94 -21.06
CA THR A 66 -5.79 -7.14 -21.13
C THR A 66 -5.75 -7.72 -22.55
N THR A 67 -6.07 -9.00 -22.70
CA THR A 67 -6.24 -9.60 -24.02
C THR A 67 -7.52 -9.10 -24.67
N ASP A 68 -7.50 -8.90 -25.99
CA ASP A 68 -8.68 -8.54 -26.76
C ASP A 68 -9.44 -9.79 -27.27
N ASP A 69 -10.54 -9.56 -27.98
CA ASP A 69 -11.39 -10.58 -28.59
C ASP A 69 -10.83 -11.17 -29.89
N ARG A 70 -9.75 -10.60 -30.44
CA ARG A 70 -9.14 -10.95 -31.73
C ARG A 70 -7.74 -11.58 -31.61
N GLY A 71 -7.27 -11.80 -30.38
CA GLY A 71 -5.95 -12.36 -30.08
C GLY A 71 -4.85 -11.30 -30.02
N GLY A 72 -5.19 -10.00 -30.00
CA GLY A 72 -4.35 -8.88 -29.66
C GLY A 72 -4.51 -8.47 -28.19
N LEU A 73 -4.21 -7.19 -27.90
CA LEU A 73 -4.24 -6.64 -26.55
C LEU A 73 -5.01 -5.31 -26.53
N PHE A 74 -5.56 -4.97 -25.36
CA PHE A 74 -5.88 -3.61 -24.99
C PHE A 74 -4.85 -3.08 -23.99
N ALA A 75 -4.46 -1.82 -24.14
CA ALA A 75 -3.57 -1.10 -23.23
C ALA A 75 -4.17 0.25 -22.87
N SER A 76 -3.93 0.74 -21.64
CA SER A 76 -4.39 2.06 -21.21
C SER A 76 -3.25 2.91 -20.69
N ASP A 77 -3.27 4.18 -21.04
CA ASP A 77 -2.46 5.24 -20.43
C ASP A 77 -2.94 5.56 -19.02
N GLN A 78 -2.02 5.88 -18.13
CA GLN A 78 -2.31 6.29 -16.76
C GLN A 78 -3.11 7.60 -16.68
N GLY A 79 -2.99 8.45 -17.70
CA GLY A 79 -3.59 9.79 -17.73
C GLY A 79 -4.72 9.94 -18.76
N GLY A 80 -4.67 11.01 -19.50
CA GLY A 80 -5.76 11.44 -20.42
C GLY A 80 -5.59 11.03 -21.88
N LYS A 81 -4.64 10.16 -22.24
CA LYS A 81 -4.32 9.83 -23.65
C LYS A 81 -5.22 8.73 -24.25
N GLY A 82 -5.91 7.95 -23.43
CA GLY A 82 -6.94 7.00 -23.88
C GLY A 82 -6.58 5.53 -23.71
N ILE A 83 -7.39 4.68 -24.33
CA ILE A 83 -7.23 3.23 -24.40
C ILE A 83 -6.89 2.86 -25.85
N TYR A 84 -6.04 1.88 -26.02
CA TYR A 84 -5.49 1.47 -27.31
C TYR A 84 -5.73 -0.02 -27.54
N ARG A 85 -6.13 -0.36 -28.77
CA ARG A 85 -6.04 -1.74 -29.28
C ARG A 85 -4.64 -1.93 -29.83
N VAL A 86 -3.95 -2.97 -29.40
CA VAL A 86 -2.58 -3.27 -29.80
C VAL A 86 -2.54 -4.61 -30.52
N THR A 87 -2.02 -4.61 -31.74
CA THR A 87 -1.76 -5.83 -32.50
C THR A 87 -0.27 -6.12 -32.45
N PRO A 88 0.16 -7.10 -31.62
CA PRO A 88 1.57 -7.45 -31.52
C PRO A 88 2.13 -8.01 -32.83
N ALA A 89 3.40 -7.70 -33.11
CA ALA A 89 4.13 -8.36 -34.19
C ALA A 89 4.14 -9.90 -34.00
N PRO A 90 4.01 -10.70 -35.06
CA PRO A 90 4.11 -12.16 -34.96
C PRO A 90 5.43 -12.62 -34.30
N ILE A 91 5.43 -13.79 -33.64
CA ILE A 91 6.61 -14.35 -32.99
C ILE A 91 7.72 -14.68 -34.00
N ASP A 92 7.38 -14.93 -35.26
CA ASP A 92 8.35 -15.20 -36.34
C ASP A 92 9.11 -13.95 -36.84
N GLY A 93 8.85 -12.77 -36.27
CA GLY A 93 9.58 -11.53 -36.55
C GLY A 93 9.26 -10.87 -37.89
N LEU A 94 8.23 -11.31 -38.61
CA LEU A 94 7.80 -10.75 -39.90
C LEU A 94 6.63 -9.78 -39.73
N GLY A 95 6.84 -8.65 -39.07
CA GLY A 95 5.84 -7.62 -38.90
C GLY A 95 6.24 -6.57 -37.88
N GLU A 96 5.39 -5.58 -37.74
CA GLU A 96 5.51 -4.51 -36.77
C GLU A 96 4.33 -4.56 -35.81
N THR A 97 4.54 -4.17 -34.57
CA THR A 97 3.46 -3.95 -33.61
C THR A 97 2.75 -2.65 -33.94
N THR A 98 1.43 -2.66 -34.00
CA THR A 98 0.61 -1.46 -34.18
C THR A 98 -0.26 -1.20 -32.98
N ALA A 99 -0.56 0.07 -32.72
CA ALA A 99 -1.46 0.49 -31.66
C ALA A 99 -2.41 1.57 -32.19
N GLU A 100 -3.71 1.32 -32.04
CA GLU A 100 -4.78 2.20 -32.50
C GLU A 100 -5.62 2.65 -31.30
N ARG A 101 -5.86 3.95 -31.20
CA ARG A 101 -6.68 4.51 -30.13
C ARG A 101 -8.14 4.13 -30.34
N LEU A 102 -8.80 3.60 -29.29
CA LEU A 102 -10.23 3.32 -29.31
C LEU A 102 -11.04 4.63 -29.43
N PRO A 103 -12.16 4.61 -30.17
CA PRO A 103 -13.03 5.78 -30.35
C PRO A 103 -13.93 6.07 -29.14
N THR A 104 -13.39 5.86 -27.93
CA THR A 104 -14.09 6.10 -26.67
C THR A 104 -13.57 7.35 -25.96
N SER A 105 -14.41 7.97 -25.13
CA SER A 105 -14.02 9.09 -24.26
C SER A 105 -13.36 8.65 -22.95
N VAL A 106 -13.32 7.34 -22.64
CA VAL A 106 -12.71 6.79 -21.42
C VAL A 106 -11.20 6.82 -21.51
N SER A 107 -10.55 7.31 -20.46
CA SER A 107 -9.09 7.36 -20.34
C SER A 107 -8.69 7.22 -18.86
N GLY A 108 -7.41 6.97 -18.58
CA GLY A 108 -6.89 6.85 -17.21
C GLY A 108 -7.31 5.55 -16.51
N ALA A 109 -7.61 4.50 -17.27
CA ALA A 109 -7.90 3.19 -16.72
C ALA A 109 -6.61 2.57 -16.15
N GLN A 110 -6.70 2.05 -14.92
CA GLN A 110 -5.63 1.31 -14.26
C GLN A 110 -5.97 -0.19 -14.12
N GLY A 111 -7.08 -0.61 -14.71
CA GLY A 111 -7.46 -2.00 -14.88
C GLY A 111 -8.38 -2.13 -16.08
N LEU A 112 -8.13 -3.13 -16.92
CA LEU A 112 -8.91 -3.45 -18.12
C LEU A 112 -9.33 -4.93 -18.09
N LEU A 113 -10.52 -5.21 -18.63
CA LEU A 113 -11.01 -6.57 -18.79
C LEU A 113 -11.88 -6.65 -20.03
N TRP A 114 -11.62 -7.58 -20.94
CA TRP A 114 -12.56 -7.98 -21.99
C TRP A 114 -13.42 -9.16 -21.50
N ALA A 115 -14.68 -8.91 -21.29
CA ALA A 115 -15.66 -9.91 -20.90
C ALA A 115 -17.08 -9.49 -21.31
N PHE A 116 -18.03 -10.43 -21.44
CA PHE A 116 -19.45 -10.15 -21.76
C PHE A 116 -19.61 -9.26 -22.99
N ASP A 117 -18.83 -9.53 -24.04
CA ASP A 117 -18.78 -8.75 -25.29
C ASP A 117 -18.61 -7.24 -25.03
N SER A 118 -17.78 -6.90 -24.07
CA SER A 118 -17.55 -5.52 -23.63
C SER A 118 -16.14 -5.35 -23.07
N LEU A 119 -15.59 -4.14 -23.19
CA LEU A 119 -14.39 -3.74 -22.48
C LEU A 119 -14.79 -3.04 -21.18
N TYR A 120 -14.36 -3.58 -20.04
CA TYR A 120 -14.48 -2.93 -18.74
C TYR A 120 -13.20 -2.19 -18.42
N ALA A 121 -13.35 -0.99 -17.86
CA ALA A 121 -12.25 -0.12 -17.47
C ALA A 121 -12.49 0.43 -16.06
N ASN A 122 -11.55 0.17 -15.13
CA ASN A 122 -11.57 0.76 -13.81
C ASN A 122 -10.69 2.02 -13.84
N VAL A 123 -11.35 3.17 -13.86
CA VAL A 123 -10.72 4.47 -14.14
C VAL A 123 -10.40 5.19 -12.84
N ASN A 124 -9.17 5.64 -12.73
CA ASN A 124 -8.68 6.37 -11.56
C ASN A 124 -9.54 7.62 -11.27
N GLY A 125 -9.98 7.76 -10.01
CA GLY A 125 -10.83 8.87 -9.57
C GLY A 125 -12.26 8.85 -10.10
N GLN A 126 -12.64 7.90 -10.95
CA GLN A 126 -13.98 7.80 -11.53
C GLN A 126 -14.68 6.49 -11.19
N GLY A 127 -13.98 5.35 -11.30
CA GLY A 127 -14.51 4.02 -11.03
C GLY A 127 -14.76 3.19 -12.29
N LEU A 128 -15.74 2.29 -12.21
CA LEU A 128 -15.94 1.22 -13.17
C LEU A 128 -16.79 1.69 -14.35
N TRP A 129 -16.25 1.52 -15.56
CA TRP A 129 -16.91 1.77 -16.84
C TRP A 129 -17.06 0.49 -17.64
N ARG A 130 -18.07 0.43 -18.49
CA ARG A 130 -18.22 -0.57 -19.55
C ARG A 130 -18.28 0.13 -20.89
N ILE A 131 -17.54 -0.37 -21.88
CA ILE A 131 -17.44 0.17 -23.23
C ILE A 131 -17.85 -0.95 -24.20
N ARG A 132 -18.83 -0.67 -25.07
CA ARG A 132 -19.37 -1.62 -26.05
C ARG A 132 -19.11 -1.16 -27.46
N ASP A 133 -18.93 -2.13 -28.33
CA ASP A 133 -19.11 -1.96 -29.75
C ASP A 133 -20.64 -2.01 -30.05
N THR A 134 -21.23 -0.88 -30.50
CA THR A 134 -22.66 -0.77 -30.72
C THR A 134 -23.01 -0.66 -32.20
N ASP A 135 -22.07 -0.29 -33.05
CA ASP A 135 -22.24 -0.21 -34.48
C ASP A 135 -21.75 -1.44 -35.26
N GLY A 136 -21.01 -2.34 -34.58
CA GLY A 136 -20.55 -3.63 -35.09
C GLY A 136 -19.32 -3.54 -35.98
N ASP A 137 -18.54 -2.45 -35.89
CA ASP A 137 -17.26 -2.32 -36.56
C ASP A 137 -16.12 -3.05 -35.84
N GLY A 138 -16.35 -3.46 -34.58
CA GLY A 138 -15.46 -4.18 -33.75
C GLY A 138 -14.56 -3.31 -32.88
N GLU A 139 -14.77 -1.99 -32.84
CA GLU A 139 -14.06 -1.06 -31.97
C GLU A 139 -15.01 -0.53 -30.88
N PRO A 140 -14.76 -0.85 -29.58
CA PRO A 140 -15.64 -0.39 -28.49
C PRO A 140 -15.65 1.13 -28.36
N GLU A 141 -16.84 1.75 -28.47
CA GLU A 141 -17.00 3.21 -28.45
C GLU A 141 -18.01 3.69 -27.39
N ASP A 142 -19.12 2.96 -27.18
CA ASP A 142 -20.21 3.39 -26.30
C ASP A 142 -19.92 3.10 -24.84
N ALA A 143 -19.60 4.14 -24.09
CA ALA A 143 -19.16 4.06 -22.70
C ALA A 143 -20.30 4.34 -21.72
N LYS A 144 -20.52 3.40 -20.79
CA LYS A 144 -21.47 3.53 -19.68
C LYS A 144 -20.72 3.47 -18.34
N HIS A 145 -20.90 4.49 -17.48
CA HIS A 145 -20.41 4.50 -16.14
C HIS A 145 -21.26 3.55 -15.26
N LEU A 146 -20.67 2.49 -14.72
CA LEU A 146 -21.38 1.46 -13.96
C LEU A 146 -21.36 1.76 -12.47
N VAL A 147 -20.16 1.91 -11.86
CA VAL A 147 -19.99 2.17 -10.44
C VAL A 147 -19.12 3.41 -10.26
N LYS A 148 -19.67 4.42 -9.61
CA LYS A 148 -18.93 5.66 -9.31
C LYS A 148 -18.05 5.48 -8.09
N LEU A 149 -16.76 5.75 -8.25
CA LEU A 149 -15.79 5.77 -7.18
C LEU A 149 -15.20 7.18 -7.09
N GLY A 150 -15.37 7.79 -5.92
CA GLY A 150 -14.75 9.07 -5.62
C GLY A 150 -13.36 8.87 -5.02
N ASN A 151 -12.53 9.90 -5.14
CA ASN A 151 -11.13 9.91 -4.76
C ASN A 151 -10.32 8.84 -5.52
N GLY A 152 -9.14 9.16 -5.88
CA GLY A 152 -8.29 8.33 -6.71
C GLY A 152 -6.86 8.46 -6.26
N GLY A 153 -5.98 8.55 -7.23
CA GLY A 153 -4.57 8.68 -7.05
C GLY A 153 -3.85 7.34 -7.11
N GLU A 154 -2.65 7.26 -6.61
CA GLU A 154 -1.84 6.03 -6.63
C GLU A 154 -2.48 4.85 -5.90
N HIS A 155 -3.39 5.11 -4.95
CA HIS A 155 -4.16 4.10 -4.24
C HIS A 155 -5.64 4.15 -4.64
N GLY A 156 -5.87 4.40 -5.91
CA GLY A 156 -7.18 4.53 -6.54
C GLY A 156 -7.82 3.21 -6.95
N PRO A 157 -8.80 3.28 -7.86
CA PRO A 157 -9.35 2.15 -8.59
C PRO A 157 -8.28 1.49 -9.46
N HIS A 158 -8.19 0.16 -9.41
CA HIS A 158 -7.20 -0.64 -10.11
C HIS A 158 -7.86 -1.81 -10.86
N ALA A 159 -7.37 -3.04 -10.74
CA ALA A 159 -7.76 -4.18 -11.54
C ALA A 159 -9.26 -4.48 -11.64
N VAL A 160 -9.62 -5.16 -12.71
CA VAL A 160 -10.93 -5.74 -13.00
C VAL A 160 -10.75 -7.17 -13.50
N LEU A 161 -11.48 -8.12 -12.93
CA LEU A 161 -11.42 -9.54 -13.32
C LEU A 161 -12.84 -10.16 -13.41
N PRO A 162 -13.07 -11.21 -14.24
CA PRO A 162 -14.33 -11.92 -14.21
C PRO A 162 -14.48 -12.68 -12.87
N THR A 163 -15.71 -12.80 -12.38
CA THR A 163 -15.98 -13.64 -11.22
C THR A 163 -15.78 -15.11 -11.55
N ARG A 164 -15.47 -15.92 -10.53
CA ARG A 164 -15.23 -17.35 -10.68
C ARG A 164 -16.40 -18.11 -11.35
N ASP A 165 -17.62 -17.71 -11.03
CA ASP A 165 -18.84 -18.29 -11.61
C ASP A 165 -19.11 -17.82 -13.05
N GLY A 166 -18.36 -16.82 -13.54
CA GLY A 166 -18.55 -16.22 -14.85
C GLY A 166 -19.82 -15.38 -14.98
N GLU A 167 -20.46 -15.01 -13.86
CA GLU A 167 -21.72 -14.26 -13.86
C GLU A 167 -21.54 -12.77 -13.59
N GLY A 168 -20.34 -12.33 -13.17
CA GLY A 168 -20.05 -10.94 -12.80
C GLY A 168 -18.59 -10.59 -12.94
N ILE A 169 -18.23 -9.49 -12.32
CA ILE A 169 -16.88 -8.94 -12.32
C ILE A 169 -16.42 -8.58 -10.90
N TYR A 170 -15.14 -8.83 -10.60
CA TYR A 170 -14.43 -8.24 -9.48
C TYR A 170 -13.81 -6.92 -9.90
N PHE A 171 -13.78 -5.96 -9.00
CA PHE A 171 -13.03 -4.72 -9.14
C PHE A 171 -12.46 -4.31 -7.80
N ILE A 172 -11.32 -3.62 -7.84
CA ILE A 172 -10.57 -3.33 -6.63
C ILE A 172 -10.22 -1.85 -6.53
N ALA A 173 -9.96 -1.39 -5.32
CA ALA A 173 -9.39 -0.07 -5.07
C ALA A 173 -8.54 -0.05 -3.81
N GLY A 174 -7.48 0.76 -3.82
CA GLY A 174 -6.62 1.00 -2.69
C GLY A 174 -7.28 1.91 -1.62
N ASN A 175 -6.55 2.14 -0.53
CA ASN A 175 -7.05 2.81 0.68
C ASN A 175 -7.37 4.31 0.53
N HIS A 176 -7.07 4.93 -0.61
CA HIS A 176 -7.49 6.30 -0.90
C HIS A 176 -8.89 6.39 -1.49
N THR A 177 -9.45 5.29 -1.95
CA THR A 177 -10.78 5.23 -2.54
C THR A 177 -11.81 4.76 -1.53
N LEU A 178 -12.81 5.59 -1.30
CA LEU A 178 -13.93 5.24 -0.42
C LEU A 178 -14.76 4.11 -1.05
N LEU A 179 -15.38 3.29 -0.19
CA LEU A 179 -16.36 2.32 -0.66
C LEU A 179 -17.50 3.06 -1.38
N PRO A 180 -17.98 2.51 -2.53
CA PRO A 180 -19.20 2.98 -3.17
C PRO A 180 -20.43 2.65 -2.30
N GLU A 181 -21.61 3.00 -2.79
CA GLU A 181 -22.84 2.42 -2.26
C GLU A 181 -22.83 0.90 -2.48
N ILE A 182 -22.91 0.13 -1.39
CA ILE A 182 -22.87 -1.33 -1.44
C ILE A 182 -24.23 -1.92 -1.11
N GLU A 183 -24.58 -3.01 -1.79
CA GLU A 183 -25.79 -3.80 -1.53
C GLU A 183 -25.53 -4.93 -0.55
N GLY A 184 -24.26 -5.35 -0.41
CA GLY A 184 -23.84 -6.43 0.48
C GLY A 184 -22.37 -6.40 0.86
N SER A 185 -22.01 -7.23 1.82
CA SER A 185 -20.62 -7.49 2.21
C SER A 185 -20.49 -8.91 2.73
N ARG A 186 -19.44 -9.61 2.33
CA ARG A 186 -19.16 -10.97 2.80
C ARG A 186 -18.81 -11.02 4.29
N ALA A 187 -18.11 -10.01 4.80
CA ALA A 187 -17.97 -9.79 6.23
C ALA A 187 -18.99 -8.74 6.69
N PRO A 188 -19.37 -8.74 7.99
CA PRO A 188 -20.20 -7.66 8.52
C PRO A 188 -19.57 -6.28 8.24
N SER A 189 -20.37 -5.33 7.76
CA SER A 189 -19.94 -4.00 7.33
C SER A 189 -19.70 -3.01 8.47
N ASN A 190 -19.61 -3.48 9.69
CA ASN A 190 -19.30 -2.66 10.88
C ASN A 190 -17.79 -2.53 11.11
N TRP A 191 -17.03 -2.24 10.06
CA TRP A 191 -15.59 -2.05 10.13
C TRP A 191 -15.22 -1.01 11.18
N GLY A 192 -14.33 -1.37 12.09
CA GLY A 192 -13.79 -0.51 13.12
C GLY A 192 -12.27 -0.42 13.05
N GLU A 193 -11.73 0.58 13.70
CA GLU A 193 -10.29 0.66 13.91
C GLU A 193 -9.82 -0.40 14.91
N ASP A 194 -10.68 -0.71 15.89
CA ASP A 194 -10.51 -1.72 16.94
C ASP A 194 -9.15 -1.61 17.65
N LEU A 195 -8.76 -0.37 17.92
CA LEU A 195 -7.54 0.00 18.63
C LEU A 195 -7.87 0.31 20.09
N LEU A 196 -7.23 -0.37 21.01
CA LEU A 196 -7.44 -0.16 22.43
C LEU A 196 -6.82 1.14 22.95
N LEU A 197 -5.69 1.54 22.38
CA LEU A 197 -4.99 2.80 22.70
C LEU A 197 -5.01 3.75 21.50
N PRO A 198 -4.93 5.07 21.71
CA PRO A 198 -4.89 6.06 20.64
C PRO A 198 -3.77 5.78 19.63
N ARG A 199 -4.08 5.88 18.33
CA ARG A 199 -3.08 5.84 17.28
C ARG A 199 -2.26 7.13 17.25
N GLN A 200 -1.11 7.08 16.63
CA GLN A 200 -0.48 8.23 16.00
C GLN A 200 -0.65 8.09 14.48
N TRP A 201 -1.03 9.18 13.85
CA TRP A 201 -1.03 9.26 12.39
C TRP A 201 0.41 9.18 11.88
N ASP A 202 0.56 8.83 10.60
CA ASP A 202 1.87 8.89 9.98
C ASP A 202 2.51 10.27 10.20
N ALA A 203 3.77 10.29 10.63
CA ALA A 203 4.46 11.52 10.98
C ALA A 203 4.67 12.48 9.79
N ARG A 204 4.55 11.98 8.57
CA ARG A 204 4.61 12.74 7.32
C ARG A 204 3.23 12.97 6.69
N GLY A 205 2.15 12.62 7.40
CA GLY A 205 0.78 12.83 6.98
C GLY A 205 0.20 11.80 6.02
N HIS A 206 0.95 10.75 5.62
CA HIS A 206 0.45 9.75 4.69
C HIS A 206 -0.81 9.05 5.22
N ALA A 207 -1.85 9.00 4.38
CA ALA A 207 -3.15 8.39 4.69
C ALA A 207 -3.77 8.90 6.00
N ARG A 208 -3.44 10.12 6.44
CA ARG A 208 -4.04 10.74 7.61
C ARG A 208 -5.55 10.91 7.38
N GLY A 209 -6.35 10.62 8.41
CA GLY A 209 -7.81 10.67 8.30
C GLY A 209 -8.45 9.50 7.53
N ARG A 210 -7.68 8.61 6.92
CA ARG A 210 -8.20 7.40 6.26
C ARG A 210 -8.47 6.33 7.30
N LEU A 211 -9.72 5.85 7.34
CA LEU A 211 -10.20 4.86 8.29
C LEU A 211 -10.48 3.52 7.61
N ALA A 212 -10.78 2.50 8.43
CA ALA A 212 -11.27 1.20 7.95
C ALA A 212 -12.43 1.37 6.96
N PRO A 213 -12.56 0.47 5.96
CA PRO A 213 -11.85 -0.80 5.83
C PRO A 213 -10.47 -0.73 5.14
N GLY A 214 -9.98 0.43 4.70
CA GLY A 214 -8.79 0.53 3.87
C GLY A 214 -9.07 0.18 2.41
N GLY A 215 -8.09 -0.43 1.70
CA GLY A 215 -8.29 -0.99 0.37
C GLY A 215 -9.21 -2.21 0.40
N TRP A 216 -9.91 -2.45 -0.69
CA TRP A 216 -10.98 -3.44 -0.75
C TRP A 216 -11.07 -4.11 -2.14
N ILE A 217 -11.67 -5.30 -2.14
CA ILE A 217 -12.08 -6.06 -3.32
C ILE A 217 -13.60 -6.17 -3.26
N ALA A 218 -14.28 -5.77 -4.34
CA ALA A 218 -15.72 -5.90 -4.48
C ALA A 218 -16.08 -6.68 -5.76
N ARG A 219 -17.32 -7.14 -5.85
CA ARG A 219 -17.90 -7.71 -7.06
C ARG A 219 -19.21 -7.04 -7.40
N CYS A 220 -19.59 -7.09 -8.67
CA CYS A 220 -20.93 -6.70 -9.15
C CYS A 220 -21.31 -7.53 -10.37
N GLY A 221 -22.56 -7.42 -10.79
CA GLY A 221 -23.01 -7.97 -12.06
C GLY A 221 -22.42 -7.21 -13.26
N PRO A 222 -22.58 -7.74 -14.49
CA PRO A 222 -21.99 -7.13 -15.71
C PRO A 222 -22.51 -5.73 -16.02
N ASP A 223 -23.66 -5.36 -15.51
CA ASP A 223 -24.27 -4.03 -15.64
C ASP A 223 -24.00 -3.09 -14.45
N GLY A 224 -23.18 -3.53 -13.46
CA GLY A 224 -22.77 -2.76 -12.29
C GLY A 224 -23.73 -2.89 -11.09
N GLU A 225 -24.72 -3.77 -11.14
CA GLU A 225 -25.68 -4.04 -10.08
C GLU A 225 -25.13 -5.01 -9.02
N GLY A 226 -25.71 -4.98 -7.83
CA GLY A 226 -25.38 -5.93 -6.75
C GLY A 226 -23.97 -5.77 -6.19
N VAL A 227 -23.50 -4.54 -5.99
CA VAL A 227 -22.16 -4.28 -5.46
C VAL A 227 -22.00 -4.90 -4.07
N GLU A 228 -21.10 -5.88 -3.95
CA GLU A 228 -20.82 -6.60 -2.72
C GLU A 228 -19.32 -6.59 -2.40
N VAL A 229 -18.95 -6.19 -1.17
CA VAL A 229 -17.56 -6.26 -0.71
C VAL A 229 -17.18 -7.70 -0.40
N VAL A 230 -16.10 -8.17 -1.00
CA VAL A 230 -15.60 -9.54 -0.86
C VAL A 230 -14.49 -9.64 0.17
N SER A 231 -13.55 -8.71 0.16
CA SER A 231 -12.37 -8.67 1.02
C SER A 231 -11.92 -7.23 1.27
N SER A 232 -11.22 -7.01 2.39
CA SER A 232 -10.80 -5.66 2.81
C SER A 232 -9.50 -5.66 3.63
N GLY A 233 -9.10 -4.49 4.10
CA GLY A 233 -7.93 -4.34 4.97
C GLY A 233 -6.61 -4.30 4.25
N TYR A 234 -6.59 -3.87 3.01
CA TYR A 234 -5.38 -3.66 2.21
C TYR A 234 -4.90 -2.21 2.31
N ARG A 235 -3.63 -2.00 1.95
CA ARG A 235 -3.10 -0.65 1.72
C ARG A 235 -3.32 -0.23 0.26
N ASN A 236 -2.71 -0.94 -0.67
CA ASN A 236 -2.81 -0.67 -2.10
C ASN A 236 -2.52 -1.93 -2.90
N GLN A 237 -3.47 -2.83 -2.93
CA GLN A 237 -3.47 -3.94 -3.86
C GLN A 237 -3.77 -3.39 -5.25
N TYR A 238 -2.82 -3.57 -6.17
CA TYR A 238 -2.95 -3.01 -7.52
C TYR A 238 -3.66 -3.98 -8.45
N ASP A 239 -3.42 -5.27 -8.31
CA ASP A 239 -3.99 -6.27 -9.19
C ASP A 239 -4.41 -7.53 -8.43
N ILE A 240 -5.23 -8.38 -9.08
CA ILE A 240 -5.72 -9.65 -8.58
C ILE A 240 -5.63 -10.72 -9.65
N ALA A 241 -5.38 -11.96 -9.24
CA ALA A 241 -5.40 -13.11 -10.12
C ALA A 241 -6.12 -14.30 -9.47
N ILE A 242 -6.72 -15.16 -10.29
CA ILE A 242 -7.44 -16.35 -9.84
C ILE A 242 -6.77 -17.60 -10.40
N ASN A 243 -6.43 -18.56 -9.52
CA ASN A 243 -5.81 -19.80 -9.94
C ASN A 243 -6.83 -20.80 -10.55
N ALA A 244 -6.33 -21.93 -11.03
CA ALA A 244 -7.17 -22.98 -11.64
C ALA A 244 -8.22 -23.60 -10.67
N ASP A 245 -7.98 -23.53 -9.36
CA ASP A 245 -8.94 -23.93 -8.31
C ASP A 245 -9.98 -22.84 -8.00
N GLY A 246 -9.84 -21.65 -8.58
CA GLY A 246 -10.70 -20.48 -8.36
C GLY A 246 -10.39 -19.75 -7.05
N GLU A 247 -9.18 -19.85 -6.54
CA GLU A 247 -8.71 -19.08 -5.40
C GLU A 247 -8.06 -17.78 -5.87
N MET A 248 -8.39 -16.68 -5.20
CA MET A 248 -7.96 -15.34 -5.57
C MET A 248 -6.72 -14.90 -4.78
N PHE A 249 -5.78 -14.31 -5.48
CA PHE A 249 -4.56 -13.75 -4.88
C PHE A 249 -4.36 -12.30 -5.30
N THR A 250 -3.72 -11.54 -4.43
CA THR A 250 -3.32 -10.16 -4.71
C THR A 250 -1.96 -9.86 -4.09
N TYR A 251 -1.28 -8.86 -4.63
CA TYR A 251 -0.02 -8.32 -4.12
C TYR A 251 -0.30 -6.95 -3.50
N ASP A 252 -0.24 -6.89 -2.15
CA ASP A 252 -0.53 -5.67 -1.38
C ASP A 252 0.75 -4.89 -1.05
N ALA A 253 0.64 -3.57 -1.05
CA ALA A 253 1.75 -2.66 -0.81
C ALA A 253 2.15 -2.57 0.67
N ASP A 254 3.41 -2.24 0.92
CA ASP A 254 3.93 -1.87 2.22
C ASP A 254 3.89 -0.35 2.47
N MET A 255 4.49 0.04 3.58
CA MET A 255 4.80 1.42 3.92
C MET A 255 6.27 1.47 4.36
N GLU A 256 7.18 1.56 3.42
CA GLU A 256 8.63 1.56 3.66
C GLU A 256 9.09 2.68 4.61
N TRP A 257 8.29 3.73 4.76
CA TRP A 257 8.55 4.81 5.71
C TRP A 257 8.44 4.38 7.18
N ASP A 258 7.76 3.25 7.44
CA ASP A 258 7.61 2.66 8.77
C ASP A 258 8.74 1.69 9.13
N ILE A 259 9.69 1.39 8.23
CA ILE A 259 10.80 0.48 8.54
C ILE A 259 11.52 0.94 9.81
N GLY A 260 11.76 0.00 10.72
CA GLY A 260 12.30 0.25 12.06
C GLY A 260 11.23 0.41 13.14
N MET A 261 9.95 0.53 12.78
CA MET A 261 8.83 0.60 13.72
C MET A 261 8.08 -0.74 13.83
N PRO A 262 7.48 -1.08 14.98
CA PRO A 262 6.80 -2.36 15.19
C PRO A 262 5.55 -2.57 14.31
N TRP A 263 4.98 -1.52 13.76
CA TRP A 263 3.85 -1.59 12.83
C TRP A 263 4.25 -1.64 11.36
N TYR A 264 5.55 -1.71 11.02
CA TYR A 264 5.96 -1.97 9.65
C TYR A 264 5.42 -3.31 9.17
N ARG A 265 4.85 -3.34 7.99
CA ARG A 265 4.42 -4.55 7.26
C ARG A 265 5.03 -4.52 5.88
N PRO A 266 5.71 -5.58 5.43
CA PRO A 266 6.30 -5.65 4.10
C PRO A 266 5.21 -5.76 3.02
N THR A 267 5.59 -5.58 1.75
CA THR A 267 4.74 -5.97 0.64
C THR A 267 4.48 -7.47 0.72
N ARG A 268 3.26 -7.90 0.38
CA ARG A 268 2.81 -9.24 0.73
C ARG A 268 1.84 -9.83 -0.29
N ILE A 269 1.95 -11.12 -0.51
CA ILE A 269 0.96 -11.88 -1.28
C ILE A 269 -0.16 -12.30 -0.33
N CYS A 270 -1.39 -11.92 -0.65
CA CYS A 270 -2.57 -12.23 0.14
C CYS A 270 -3.47 -13.23 -0.62
N HIS A 271 -3.95 -14.27 0.06
CA HIS A 271 -5.01 -15.15 -0.43
C HIS A 271 -6.36 -14.53 -0.04
N ALA A 272 -6.98 -13.85 -0.99
CA ALA A 272 -8.22 -13.09 -0.79
C ALA A 272 -9.44 -14.02 -0.77
N THR A 273 -9.75 -14.56 0.40
CA THR A 273 -10.94 -15.41 0.61
C THR A 273 -12.18 -14.58 0.92
N SER A 274 -13.36 -15.20 0.85
CA SER A 274 -14.62 -14.53 1.17
C SER A 274 -14.61 -13.98 2.61
N GLY A 275 -14.91 -12.69 2.74
CA GLY A 275 -14.96 -11.99 4.03
C GLY A 275 -13.59 -11.69 4.66
N SER A 276 -12.48 -11.95 3.95
CA SER A 276 -11.13 -11.74 4.49
C SER A 276 -10.83 -10.27 4.82
N GLU A 277 -10.04 -10.07 5.88
CA GLU A 277 -9.51 -8.80 6.38
C GLU A 277 -8.00 -8.95 6.56
N PHE A 278 -7.21 -7.97 6.08
CA PHE A 278 -5.75 -8.02 6.13
C PHE A 278 -5.14 -6.96 7.05
N GLY A 279 -5.96 -6.30 7.88
CA GLY A 279 -5.53 -5.51 9.03
C GLY A 279 -4.88 -4.16 8.71
N TRP A 280 -5.03 -3.62 7.49
CA TRP A 280 -4.55 -2.27 7.24
C TRP A 280 -5.32 -1.24 8.05
N ARG A 281 -4.60 -0.37 8.71
CA ARG A 281 -5.07 0.84 9.39
C ARG A 281 -4.02 1.92 9.22
N SER A 282 -4.45 3.19 9.19
CA SER A 282 -3.53 4.31 8.98
C SER A 282 -2.58 4.54 10.16
N GLY A 283 -1.38 5.01 9.87
CA GLY A 283 -0.35 5.31 10.87
C GLY A 283 0.02 4.07 11.69
N THR A 284 0.07 4.22 13.00
CA THR A 284 0.45 3.15 13.94
C THR A 284 -0.67 2.13 14.20
N GLY A 285 -1.79 2.26 13.51
CA GLY A 285 -2.97 1.44 13.74
C GLY A 285 -2.96 0.07 13.05
N LYS A 286 -1.96 -0.25 12.23
CA LYS A 286 -1.87 -1.52 11.49
C LYS A 286 -1.91 -2.70 12.43
N TRP A 287 -2.81 -3.67 12.15
CA TRP A 287 -2.96 -4.84 12.97
C TRP A 287 -1.78 -5.81 12.78
N PRO A 288 -1.22 -6.36 13.86
CA PRO A 288 -0.18 -7.37 13.75
C PRO A 288 -0.76 -8.70 13.23
N GLU A 289 0.11 -9.52 12.61
CA GLU A 289 -0.29 -10.79 11.99
C GLU A 289 -0.90 -11.81 12.97
N HIS A 290 -0.60 -11.69 14.28
CA HIS A 290 -1.15 -12.58 15.31
C HIS A 290 -2.61 -12.26 15.68
N TYR A 291 -3.19 -11.18 15.18
CA TYR A 291 -4.61 -10.89 15.42
C TYR A 291 -5.51 -11.82 14.58
N GLU A 292 -6.28 -12.67 15.27
CA GLU A 292 -7.14 -13.70 14.66
C GLU A 292 -8.34 -13.13 13.87
N ASP A 293 -8.64 -11.85 14.02
CA ASP A 293 -9.65 -11.14 13.23
C ASP A 293 -9.12 -10.58 11.90
N SER A 294 -7.87 -10.86 11.56
CA SER A 294 -7.28 -10.69 10.23
C SER A 294 -6.63 -11.98 9.75
N LEU A 295 -6.32 -12.08 8.45
CA LEU A 295 -5.60 -13.21 7.88
C LEU A 295 -4.13 -12.87 7.63
N PRO A 296 -3.23 -13.83 7.79
CA PRO A 296 -1.82 -13.66 7.45
C PRO A 296 -1.63 -13.67 5.93
N PRO A 297 -0.53 -13.10 5.43
CA PRO A 297 -0.12 -13.26 4.05
C PRO A 297 0.31 -14.70 3.74
N VAL A 298 0.24 -15.06 2.47
CA VAL A 298 0.82 -16.31 1.94
C VAL A 298 2.34 -16.19 1.88
N TYR A 299 2.85 -14.98 1.62
CA TYR A 299 4.27 -14.68 1.56
C TYR A 299 4.53 -13.18 1.76
N ASN A 300 5.54 -12.85 2.57
CA ASN A 300 6.06 -11.50 2.74
C ASN A 300 7.25 -11.29 1.79
N ILE A 301 7.11 -10.43 0.77
CA ILE A 301 8.17 -10.18 -0.21
C ILE A 301 9.24 -9.25 0.34
N GLY A 302 8.86 -8.17 0.98
CA GLY A 302 9.78 -7.16 1.50
C GLY A 302 9.36 -5.75 1.12
N PRO A 303 10.28 -4.78 1.10
CA PRO A 303 10.00 -3.47 0.51
C PRO A 303 9.73 -3.60 -0.98
N GLY A 304 8.87 -2.77 -1.54
CA GLY A 304 8.55 -2.80 -2.97
C GLY A 304 7.36 -1.94 -3.37
N SER A 305 7.00 -1.99 -4.65
CA SER A 305 5.81 -1.34 -5.21
C SER A 305 5.05 -2.33 -6.08
N PRO A 306 4.04 -3.00 -5.51
CA PRO A 306 3.17 -3.93 -6.22
C PRO A 306 2.52 -3.30 -7.45
N THR A 307 2.52 -4.05 -8.56
CA THR A 307 1.77 -3.74 -9.78
C THR A 307 1.05 -5.00 -10.29
N GLY A 308 1.21 -5.42 -11.53
CA GLY A 308 0.48 -6.53 -12.13
C GLY A 308 0.63 -7.87 -11.41
N VAL A 309 -0.43 -8.68 -11.43
CA VAL A 309 -0.48 -10.03 -10.86
C VAL A 309 -1.18 -10.96 -11.84
N LEU A 310 -0.56 -12.09 -12.23
CA LEU A 310 -1.19 -13.05 -13.14
C LEU A 310 -0.73 -14.47 -12.87
N PHE A 311 -1.55 -15.45 -13.26
CA PHE A 311 -1.10 -16.83 -13.37
C PHE A 311 -0.54 -17.12 -14.75
N GLY A 312 0.46 -18.00 -14.83
CA GLY A 312 1.04 -18.44 -16.08
C GLY A 312 0.16 -19.41 -16.90
N THR A 313 -1.10 -19.59 -16.49
CA THR A 313 -2.06 -20.48 -17.16
C THR A 313 -2.21 -20.09 -18.62
N GLY A 314 -2.04 -21.06 -19.53
CA GLY A 314 -2.10 -20.84 -20.98
C GLY A 314 -0.78 -20.43 -21.61
N ALA A 315 0.25 -20.13 -20.83
CA ALA A 315 1.57 -19.80 -21.38
C ALA A 315 2.24 -21.03 -22.04
N ARG A 316 2.93 -20.82 -23.13
CA ARG A 316 3.83 -21.81 -23.74
C ARG A 316 5.18 -21.83 -23.04
N PHE A 317 5.12 -22.06 -21.71
CA PHE A 317 6.29 -22.11 -20.82
C PHE A 317 6.41 -23.51 -20.21
N PRO A 318 7.53 -23.88 -19.61
CA PRO A 318 7.66 -25.09 -18.80
C PRO A 318 6.61 -25.15 -17.68
N ALA A 319 6.18 -26.36 -17.30
CA ALA A 319 5.09 -26.61 -16.36
C ALA A 319 5.09 -25.71 -15.12
N ARG A 320 6.26 -25.60 -14.46
CA ARG A 320 6.43 -24.78 -13.25
C ARG A 320 6.06 -23.31 -13.42
N TYR A 321 6.14 -22.78 -14.64
CA TYR A 321 5.76 -21.40 -14.95
C TYR A 321 4.29 -21.30 -15.39
N GLN A 322 3.68 -22.35 -15.91
CA GLN A 322 2.24 -22.39 -16.18
C GLN A 322 1.42 -22.39 -14.89
N GLU A 323 1.96 -23.00 -13.82
CA GLU A 323 1.35 -23.11 -12.49
C GLU A 323 1.69 -21.90 -11.59
N ALA A 324 2.72 -21.14 -11.90
CA ALA A 324 3.22 -20.03 -11.08
C ALA A 324 2.26 -18.84 -11.04
N LEU A 325 2.20 -18.19 -9.89
CA LEU A 325 1.68 -16.84 -9.75
C LEU A 325 2.83 -15.87 -10.02
N PHE A 326 2.72 -15.08 -11.10
CA PHE A 326 3.66 -13.97 -11.36
C PHE A 326 3.18 -12.72 -10.66
N VAL A 327 4.10 -12.02 -9.99
CA VAL A 327 3.85 -10.74 -9.34
C VAL A 327 4.94 -9.74 -9.72
N LEU A 328 4.51 -8.55 -10.07
CA LEU A 328 5.37 -7.51 -10.64
C LEU A 328 5.70 -6.47 -9.57
N ASP A 329 6.97 -6.09 -9.49
CA ASP A 329 7.45 -5.05 -8.59
C ASP A 329 8.08 -3.90 -9.38
N TRP A 330 7.42 -2.75 -9.35
CA TRP A 330 7.85 -1.55 -10.07
C TRP A 330 9.15 -0.95 -9.51
N THR A 331 9.33 -0.99 -8.18
CA THR A 331 10.51 -0.41 -7.52
C THR A 331 11.78 -1.21 -7.77
N PHE A 332 11.68 -2.55 -7.75
CA PHE A 332 12.83 -3.43 -7.99
C PHE A 332 13.00 -3.79 -9.45
N GLY A 333 12.08 -3.39 -10.33
CA GLY A 333 12.13 -3.75 -11.74
C GLY A 333 12.15 -5.26 -11.93
N THR A 334 11.27 -5.98 -11.24
CA THR A 334 11.33 -7.43 -11.16
C THR A 334 9.93 -8.04 -11.35
N ILE A 335 9.88 -9.12 -12.13
CA ILE A 335 8.76 -10.05 -12.18
C ILE A 335 9.17 -11.28 -11.38
N TYR A 336 8.48 -11.54 -10.27
CA TYR A 336 8.69 -12.75 -9.48
C TYR A 336 7.77 -13.87 -9.96
N ALA A 337 8.27 -15.12 -9.96
CA ALA A 337 7.44 -16.31 -10.09
C ALA A 337 7.29 -16.95 -8.70
N MET A 338 6.06 -17.05 -8.24
CA MET A 338 5.69 -17.61 -6.94
C MET A 338 5.14 -19.03 -7.16
N GLU A 339 5.83 -20.04 -6.64
CA GLU A 339 5.30 -21.37 -6.52
C GLU A 339 4.36 -21.41 -5.32
N LEU A 340 3.08 -21.63 -5.55
CA LEU A 340 2.08 -21.78 -4.49
C LEU A 340 2.05 -23.24 -4.03
N VAL A 341 2.27 -23.45 -2.74
CA VAL A 341 2.25 -24.77 -2.12
C VAL A 341 1.03 -24.83 -1.19
N PRO A 342 0.09 -25.77 -1.40
CA PRO A 342 -1.07 -25.90 -0.53
C PRO A 342 -0.69 -26.03 0.94
N ASP A 343 -1.41 -25.33 1.80
CA ASP A 343 -1.26 -25.35 3.25
C ASP A 343 -2.65 -25.29 3.91
N GLY A 344 -3.21 -26.46 4.19
CA GLY A 344 -4.60 -26.58 4.64
C GLY A 344 -5.60 -25.98 3.65
N ALA A 345 -6.39 -25.03 4.13
CA ALA A 345 -7.40 -24.33 3.32
C ALA A 345 -6.84 -23.10 2.60
N SER A 346 -5.54 -22.86 2.67
CA SER A 346 -4.83 -21.79 2.00
C SER A 346 -3.54 -22.31 1.34
N TYR A 347 -2.56 -21.43 1.23
CA TYR A 347 -1.28 -21.71 0.60
C TYR A 347 -0.15 -21.04 1.40
N ARG A 348 1.04 -21.53 1.21
CA ARG A 348 2.31 -20.81 1.39
C ARG A 348 2.99 -20.67 0.02
N ALA A 349 3.97 -19.81 -0.12
CA ALA A 349 4.64 -19.63 -1.40
C ALA A 349 6.16 -19.72 -1.30
N VAL A 350 6.78 -20.14 -2.42
CA VAL A 350 8.23 -20.09 -2.63
C VAL A 350 8.48 -19.09 -3.75
N ARG A 351 9.30 -18.07 -3.49
CA ARG A 351 9.62 -17.01 -4.45
C ARG A 351 10.85 -17.36 -5.29
N SER A 352 10.75 -17.09 -6.58
CA SER A 352 11.91 -17.00 -7.49
C SER A 352 11.82 -15.73 -8.35
N GLU A 353 12.94 -15.25 -8.86
CA GLU A 353 12.94 -14.18 -9.85
C GLU A 353 12.78 -14.78 -11.25
N PHE A 354 11.82 -14.25 -12.00
CA PHE A 354 11.58 -14.67 -13.38
C PHE A 354 12.22 -13.72 -14.38
N ALA A 355 11.98 -12.41 -14.22
CA ALA A 355 12.58 -11.41 -15.10
C ALA A 355 12.97 -10.17 -14.28
N TRP A 356 14.13 -9.57 -14.56
CA TRP A 356 14.53 -8.32 -13.92
C TRP A 356 15.56 -7.54 -14.73
N SER A 357 15.50 -6.23 -14.62
CA SER A 357 16.51 -5.30 -15.17
C SER A 357 16.52 -4.00 -14.35
N LYS A 358 17.44 -3.08 -14.68
CA LYS A 358 17.61 -1.78 -14.02
C LYS A 358 17.89 -0.68 -15.05
N PRO A 359 16.97 0.29 -15.20
CA PRO A 359 15.62 0.32 -14.63
C PRO A 359 14.65 -0.61 -15.39
N LEU A 360 13.59 -1.07 -14.73
CA LEU A 360 12.49 -1.79 -15.36
C LEU A 360 11.19 -1.52 -14.58
N GLY A 361 10.54 -0.39 -14.81
CA GLY A 361 9.30 -0.02 -14.14
C GLY A 361 8.12 -0.83 -14.68
N VAL A 362 8.05 -2.14 -14.34
CA VAL A 362 6.99 -3.05 -14.78
C VAL A 362 5.64 -2.64 -14.21
N THR A 363 4.62 -2.53 -15.06
CA THR A 363 3.29 -2.08 -14.65
C THR A 363 2.26 -3.19 -14.69
N ASP A 364 2.18 -3.93 -15.79
CA ASP A 364 1.19 -5.00 -15.94
C ASP A 364 1.68 -6.07 -16.91
N ALA A 365 1.08 -7.27 -16.85
CA ALA A 365 1.40 -8.37 -17.75
C ALA A 365 0.20 -9.28 -18.02
N VAL A 366 0.17 -9.89 -19.20
CA VAL A 366 -0.85 -10.86 -19.61
C VAL A 366 -0.21 -12.00 -20.40
N ILE A 367 -0.87 -13.17 -20.41
CA ILE A 367 -0.56 -14.26 -21.33
C ILE A 367 -1.40 -14.08 -22.59
N GLY A 368 -0.76 -13.86 -23.72
CA GLY A 368 -1.42 -13.70 -25.01
C GLY A 368 -2.01 -15.02 -25.53
N ALA A 369 -2.87 -14.93 -26.55
CA ALA A 369 -3.48 -16.10 -27.22
C ALA A 369 -2.43 -17.01 -27.87
N ASP A 370 -1.26 -16.49 -28.19
CA ASP A 370 -0.10 -17.22 -28.74
C ASP A 370 0.72 -17.94 -27.64
N GLY A 371 0.37 -17.74 -26.37
CA GLY A 371 1.02 -18.32 -25.20
C GLY A 371 2.32 -17.61 -24.78
N ALA A 372 2.63 -16.45 -25.34
CA ALA A 372 3.72 -15.59 -24.87
C ALA A 372 3.24 -14.73 -23.69
N MET A 373 4.16 -14.29 -22.85
CA MET A 373 3.89 -13.27 -21.84
C MET A 373 4.16 -11.89 -22.44
N TYR A 374 3.18 -11.02 -22.37
CA TYR A 374 3.30 -9.60 -22.72
C TYR A 374 3.33 -8.78 -21.45
N PHE A 375 4.22 -7.80 -21.36
CA PHE A 375 4.26 -6.89 -20.24
C PHE A 375 4.59 -5.46 -20.65
N THR A 376 4.10 -4.50 -19.88
CA THR A 376 4.40 -3.08 -20.04
C THR A 376 5.33 -2.57 -18.97
N VAL A 377 6.13 -1.58 -19.36
CA VAL A 377 6.84 -0.70 -18.45
C VAL A 377 6.28 0.70 -18.58
N GLY A 378 6.26 1.46 -17.50
CA GLY A 378 5.69 2.81 -17.49
C GLY A 378 5.31 3.29 -16.09
N GLY A 379 4.26 4.09 -16.02
CA GLY A 379 3.75 4.67 -14.80
C GLY A 379 4.41 6.00 -14.45
N ARG A 380 3.68 6.84 -13.73
CA ARG A 380 4.11 8.20 -13.30
C ARG A 380 4.62 9.06 -14.45
N GLY A 381 4.02 8.92 -15.63
CA GLY A 381 4.41 9.67 -16.83
C GLY A 381 5.75 9.27 -17.43
N SER A 382 6.44 8.25 -16.94
CA SER A 382 7.71 7.78 -17.49
C SER A 382 7.55 7.18 -18.90
N GLN A 383 8.67 7.06 -19.62
CA GLN A 383 8.68 6.44 -20.95
C GLN A 383 8.17 5.01 -20.87
N SER A 384 7.14 4.69 -21.63
CA SER A 384 6.48 3.38 -21.67
C SER A 384 6.90 2.56 -22.88
N ALA A 385 6.85 1.24 -22.73
CA ALA A 385 7.09 0.29 -23.81
C ALA A 385 6.34 -1.03 -23.57
N LEU A 386 6.03 -1.75 -24.64
CA LEU A 386 5.50 -3.11 -24.61
C LEU A 386 6.60 -4.12 -24.92
N TYR A 387 6.67 -5.15 -24.13
CA TYR A 387 7.62 -6.26 -24.26
C TYR A 387 6.88 -7.59 -24.41
N ARG A 388 7.57 -8.57 -24.97
CA ARG A 388 7.14 -9.97 -25.07
C ARG A 388 8.25 -10.90 -24.56
N ILE A 389 7.86 -11.90 -23.77
CA ILE A 389 8.72 -13.00 -23.34
C ILE A 389 8.20 -14.29 -23.97
N THR A 390 9.09 -15.05 -24.61
CA THR A 390 8.85 -16.37 -25.19
C THR A 390 9.80 -17.40 -24.61
N TYR A 391 9.44 -18.69 -24.70
CA TYR A 391 10.32 -19.79 -24.34
C TYR A 391 10.78 -20.53 -25.60
N THR A 392 12.07 -20.64 -25.78
CA THR A 392 12.75 -21.28 -26.93
C THR A 392 13.60 -22.47 -26.50
N GLY A 393 13.57 -22.84 -25.19
CA GLY A 393 14.35 -23.94 -24.64
C GLY A 393 13.75 -25.32 -24.91
N ASP A 394 14.38 -26.36 -24.36
CA ASP A 394 14.09 -27.77 -24.67
C ASP A 394 13.02 -28.40 -23.72
N GLU A 395 12.61 -27.74 -22.64
CA GLU A 395 11.58 -28.27 -21.74
C GLU A 395 10.20 -28.27 -22.41
N SER A 396 9.35 -29.25 -22.03
CA SER A 396 7.99 -29.33 -22.55
C SER A 396 7.18 -28.10 -22.15
N THR A 397 6.49 -27.51 -23.12
CA THR A 397 5.52 -26.42 -22.94
C THR A 397 4.08 -26.92 -23.16
N ALA A 398 3.86 -28.22 -23.11
CA ALA A 398 2.50 -28.78 -23.19
C ALA A 398 1.64 -28.24 -22.06
N PRO A 399 0.32 -27.96 -22.30
CA PRO A 399 -0.59 -27.51 -21.26
C PRO A 399 -0.62 -28.46 -20.07
N VAL A 400 -0.65 -27.90 -18.86
CA VAL A 400 -0.73 -28.65 -17.61
C VAL A 400 -2.07 -28.40 -16.93
N ASP A 401 -2.52 -29.36 -16.11
CA ASP A 401 -3.65 -29.15 -15.19
C ASP A 401 -3.09 -28.51 -13.90
N ALA A 402 -3.23 -27.20 -13.78
CA ALA A 402 -2.70 -26.43 -12.66
C ALA A 402 -3.60 -26.47 -11.40
N ARG A 403 -4.53 -27.44 -11.30
CA ARG A 403 -5.36 -27.61 -10.11
C ARG A 403 -4.62 -28.43 -9.05
N ASP A 404 -4.71 -27.98 -7.80
CA ASP A 404 -4.09 -28.66 -6.66
C ASP A 404 -5.04 -29.68 -6.02
N ALA A 405 -4.69 -30.95 -6.10
CA ALA A 405 -5.40 -32.00 -5.38
C ALA A 405 -5.12 -31.95 -3.87
N GLU A 406 -3.90 -31.56 -3.47
CA GLU A 406 -3.53 -31.35 -2.06
C GLU A 406 -4.28 -30.13 -1.51
N GLY A 407 -4.78 -30.23 -0.28
CA GLY A 407 -5.60 -29.18 0.36
C GLY A 407 -6.99 -28.96 -0.23
N ALA A 408 -7.38 -29.69 -1.30
CA ALA A 408 -8.66 -29.51 -1.96
C ALA A 408 -9.86 -29.72 -1.01
N GLU A 409 -9.79 -30.72 -0.10
CA GLU A 409 -10.86 -30.97 0.90
C GLU A 409 -10.95 -29.82 1.91
N ALA A 410 -9.83 -29.30 2.39
CA ALA A 410 -9.80 -28.18 3.31
C ALA A 410 -10.34 -26.90 2.65
N ARG A 411 -9.96 -26.62 1.41
CA ARG A 411 -10.49 -25.49 0.62
C ARG A 411 -12.00 -25.65 0.36
N ALA A 412 -12.45 -26.88 0.07
CA ALA A 412 -13.88 -27.15 -0.11
C ALA A 412 -14.68 -26.94 1.18
N LEU A 413 -14.14 -27.37 2.34
CA LEU A 413 -14.75 -27.11 3.65
C LEU A 413 -14.82 -25.60 3.92
N ARG A 414 -13.73 -24.85 3.73
CA ARG A 414 -13.73 -23.41 3.88
C ARG A 414 -14.80 -22.75 3.00
N ARG A 415 -14.86 -23.10 1.71
CA ARG A 415 -15.88 -22.57 0.78
C ARG A 415 -17.31 -22.92 1.19
N SER A 416 -17.54 -24.09 1.81
CA SER A 416 -18.86 -24.43 2.34
C SER A 416 -19.30 -23.53 3.50
N LEU A 417 -18.34 -23.06 4.32
CA LEU A 417 -18.59 -22.08 5.37
C LEU A 417 -18.78 -20.66 4.80
N GLU A 418 -18.01 -20.32 3.78
CA GLU A 418 -18.13 -19.04 3.05
C GLU A 418 -19.48 -18.86 2.35
N ALA A 419 -20.20 -19.94 2.09
CA ALA A 419 -21.57 -19.88 1.58
C ALA A 419 -22.55 -19.22 2.56
N PHE A 420 -22.21 -19.12 3.84
CA PHE A 420 -22.98 -18.43 4.88
C PHE A 420 -22.54 -16.96 5.09
N HIS A 421 -21.58 -16.46 4.31
CA HIS A 421 -21.17 -15.06 4.35
C HIS A 421 -22.15 -14.19 3.56
N GLY A 422 -22.24 -12.93 3.95
CA GLY A 422 -23.02 -11.93 3.22
C GLY A 422 -24.48 -11.80 3.66
N GLY A 423 -24.90 -12.49 4.73
CA GLY A 423 -26.23 -12.29 5.28
C GLY A 423 -26.71 -13.39 6.24
N PRO A 424 -27.88 -13.19 6.86
CA PRO A 424 -28.46 -14.15 7.79
C PRO A 424 -28.84 -15.47 7.09
N HIS A 425 -28.49 -16.60 7.72
CA HIS A 425 -28.89 -17.93 7.28
C HIS A 425 -29.19 -18.83 8.50
N PRO A 426 -30.31 -19.54 8.55
CA PRO A 426 -30.76 -20.31 9.74
C PRO A 426 -29.80 -21.42 10.15
N ASP A 427 -29.08 -22.00 9.21
CA ASP A 427 -28.18 -23.13 9.47
C ASP A 427 -26.72 -22.67 9.76
N ALA A 428 -26.38 -21.40 9.56
CA ALA A 428 -25.01 -20.89 9.60
C ALA A 428 -24.32 -21.19 10.93
N VAL A 429 -24.94 -20.85 12.06
CA VAL A 429 -24.37 -21.08 13.39
C VAL A 429 -24.12 -22.56 13.65
N ALA A 430 -25.08 -23.44 13.27
CA ALA A 430 -24.95 -24.88 13.48
C ALA A 430 -23.84 -25.48 12.61
N ALA A 431 -23.71 -25.04 11.36
CA ALA A 431 -22.68 -25.47 10.43
C ALA A 431 -21.28 -24.97 10.80
N ALA A 432 -21.15 -23.69 11.19
CA ALA A 432 -19.87 -23.05 11.43
C ALA A 432 -19.28 -23.39 12.81
N TRP A 433 -20.11 -23.59 13.82
CA TRP A 433 -19.66 -23.73 15.21
C TRP A 433 -18.60 -24.82 15.45
N PRO A 434 -18.75 -26.04 14.87
CA PRO A 434 -17.73 -27.09 15.03
C PRO A 434 -16.34 -26.71 14.52
N HIS A 435 -16.26 -25.68 13.70
CA HIS A 435 -15.04 -25.24 13.04
C HIS A 435 -14.36 -24.03 13.70
N LEU A 436 -14.94 -23.45 14.78
CA LEU A 436 -14.35 -22.34 15.53
C LEU A 436 -13.07 -22.72 16.29
N GLY A 437 -12.83 -24.02 16.53
CA GLY A 437 -11.67 -24.49 17.27
C GLY A 437 -10.64 -25.27 16.45
N VAL A 438 -10.80 -25.37 15.12
CA VAL A 438 -9.88 -26.13 14.26
C VAL A 438 -8.52 -25.45 14.15
N GLU A 439 -7.46 -26.24 13.87
CA GLU A 439 -6.10 -25.72 13.71
C GLU A 439 -5.95 -24.77 12.54
N ASP A 440 -6.57 -25.11 11.40
CA ASP A 440 -6.50 -24.33 10.16
C ASP A 440 -7.12 -22.94 10.37
N ARG A 441 -6.29 -21.88 10.28
CA ARG A 441 -6.69 -20.50 10.52
C ARG A 441 -7.72 -20.01 9.50
N PHE A 442 -7.62 -20.42 8.23
CA PHE A 442 -8.54 -19.99 7.18
C PHE A 442 -9.92 -20.62 7.34
N ILE A 443 -10.00 -21.89 7.76
CA ILE A 443 -11.28 -22.54 8.10
C ILE A 443 -11.89 -21.87 9.33
N ARG A 444 -11.09 -21.64 10.38
CA ARG A 444 -11.53 -21.00 11.63
C ARG A 444 -12.03 -19.59 11.37
N PHE A 445 -11.31 -18.82 10.52
CA PHE A 445 -11.70 -17.47 10.11
C PHE A 445 -13.03 -17.49 9.36
N ALA A 446 -13.20 -18.36 8.34
CA ALA A 446 -14.45 -18.50 7.59
C ALA A 446 -15.63 -18.89 8.50
N ALA A 447 -15.41 -19.82 9.44
CA ALA A 447 -16.41 -20.18 10.43
C ALA A 447 -16.82 -19.01 11.32
N ARG A 448 -15.85 -18.21 11.78
CA ARG A 448 -16.10 -17.01 12.58
C ARG A 448 -16.92 -15.98 11.80
N ILE A 449 -16.55 -15.68 10.55
CA ILE A 449 -17.31 -14.74 9.71
C ILE A 449 -18.73 -15.25 9.46
N ALA A 450 -18.93 -16.56 9.23
CA ALA A 450 -20.27 -17.13 9.08
C ALA A 450 -21.15 -16.92 10.33
N VAL A 451 -20.57 -17.04 11.54
CA VAL A 451 -21.26 -16.73 12.80
C VAL A 451 -21.51 -15.23 12.95
N GLU A 452 -20.51 -14.38 12.63
CA GLU A 452 -20.63 -12.93 12.73
C GLU A 452 -21.70 -12.33 11.81
N ASN A 453 -22.03 -12.99 10.70
CA ASN A 453 -23.13 -12.58 9.81
C ASN A 453 -24.54 -12.88 10.40
N GLN A 454 -24.62 -13.54 11.56
CA GLN A 454 -25.88 -13.85 12.22
C GLN A 454 -26.16 -12.89 13.39
N ASP A 455 -27.43 -12.68 13.70
CA ASP A 455 -27.82 -11.87 14.86
C ASP A 455 -27.17 -12.42 16.14
N ALA A 456 -26.33 -11.62 16.79
CA ALA A 456 -25.58 -12.01 17.98
C ALA A 456 -26.49 -12.53 19.11
N SER A 457 -27.71 -12.05 19.22
CA SER A 457 -28.67 -12.52 20.22
C SER A 457 -29.03 -14.02 20.08
N THR A 458 -28.79 -14.62 18.91
CA THR A 458 -29.12 -16.04 18.65
C THR A 458 -28.01 -16.99 19.08
N TRP A 459 -26.79 -16.51 19.30
CA TRP A 459 -25.62 -17.32 19.60
C TRP A 459 -24.72 -16.80 20.74
N ALA A 460 -24.99 -15.60 21.30
CA ALA A 460 -24.18 -15.02 22.39
C ALA A 460 -24.09 -15.95 23.61
N ASP A 461 -25.22 -16.51 24.08
CA ASP A 461 -25.24 -17.45 25.22
C ASP A 461 -24.40 -18.70 24.93
N ARG A 462 -24.40 -19.19 23.70
CA ARG A 462 -23.58 -20.32 23.29
C ARG A 462 -22.10 -19.97 23.30
N ALA A 463 -21.72 -18.75 22.86
CA ALA A 463 -20.34 -18.29 22.91
C ALA A 463 -19.82 -18.21 24.36
N LEU A 464 -20.64 -17.73 25.28
CA LEU A 464 -20.31 -17.64 26.70
C LEU A 464 -20.24 -19.01 27.39
N ALA A 465 -20.95 -20.02 26.86
CA ALA A 465 -20.97 -21.38 27.40
C ALA A 465 -19.98 -22.35 26.73
N GLU A 466 -19.27 -21.92 25.66
CA GLU A 466 -18.32 -22.80 24.96
C GLU A 466 -17.15 -23.21 25.86
N GLU A 467 -16.87 -24.51 25.93
CA GLU A 467 -15.87 -25.08 26.85
C GLU A 467 -14.51 -25.37 26.16
N ALA A 468 -14.52 -25.68 24.83
CA ALA A 468 -13.29 -25.99 24.12
C ALA A 468 -12.44 -24.70 23.99
N PRO A 469 -11.20 -24.65 24.52
CA PRO A 469 -10.46 -23.39 24.70
C PRO A 469 -10.37 -22.53 23.45
N ARG A 470 -9.92 -23.09 22.31
CA ARG A 470 -9.77 -22.35 21.05
C ARG A 470 -11.12 -21.93 20.47
N ALA A 471 -12.12 -22.81 20.50
CA ALA A 471 -13.47 -22.45 20.05
C ALA A 471 -14.07 -21.35 20.91
N ALA A 472 -13.86 -21.42 22.24
CA ALA A 472 -14.34 -20.40 23.18
C ALA A 472 -13.69 -19.03 22.90
N THR A 473 -12.36 -18.95 22.74
CA THR A 473 -11.68 -17.67 22.47
C THR A 473 -12.08 -17.09 21.12
N THR A 474 -12.26 -17.93 20.08
CA THR A 474 -12.74 -17.51 18.77
C THR A 474 -14.20 -17.02 18.83
N ALA A 475 -15.07 -17.72 19.55
CA ALA A 475 -16.46 -17.31 19.75
C ALA A 475 -16.57 -16.01 20.53
N LEU A 476 -15.73 -15.80 21.56
CA LEU A 476 -15.65 -14.53 22.29
C LEU A 476 -15.14 -13.40 21.41
N LEU A 477 -14.20 -13.65 20.50
CA LEU A 477 -13.76 -12.64 19.54
C LEU A 477 -14.91 -12.25 18.59
N ALA A 478 -15.68 -13.22 18.08
CA ALA A 478 -16.89 -12.93 17.29
C ALA A 478 -17.90 -12.11 18.11
N LEU A 479 -18.11 -12.45 19.38
CA LEU A 479 -19.02 -11.71 20.26
C LEU A 479 -18.52 -10.30 20.56
N ALA A 480 -17.21 -10.09 20.73
CA ALA A 480 -16.61 -8.77 20.87
C ALA A 480 -16.83 -7.87 19.65
N ARG A 481 -16.89 -8.48 18.46
CA ARG A 481 -17.08 -7.78 17.18
C ARG A 481 -18.55 -7.50 16.84
N GLN A 482 -19.48 -8.37 17.23
CA GLN A 482 -20.89 -8.32 16.84
C GLN A 482 -21.86 -8.16 18.01
N GLY A 483 -21.38 -8.36 19.25
CA GLY A 483 -22.18 -8.26 20.44
C GLY A 483 -22.57 -6.82 20.79
N ARG A 484 -23.41 -6.70 21.80
CA ARG A 484 -23.93 -5.44 22.32
C ARG A 484 -23.15 -5.03 23.58
N ALA A 485 -23.30 -3.79 24.01
CA ALA A 485 -22.65 -3.30 25.23
C ALA A 485 -22.98 -4.16 26.48
N GLU A 486 -24.18 -4.77 26.53
CA GLU A 486 -24.57 -5.65 27.62
C GLU A 486 -23.83 -7.01 27.65
N ASP A 487 -23.29 -7.43 26.52
CA ASP A 487 -22.54 -8.68 26.39
C ASP A 487 -21.08 -8.54 26.91
N VAL A 488 -20.57 -7.31 27.08
CA VAL A 488 -19.17 -7.06 27.49
C VAL A 488 -18.89 -7.59 28.90
N GLY A 489 -19.79 -7.37 29.84
CA GLY A 489 -19.63 -7.86 31.21
C GLY A 489 -19.51 -9.39 31.30
N PRO A 490 -20.48 -10.13 30.74
CA PRO A 490 -20.40 -11.60 30.62
C PRO A 490 -19.16 -12.09 29.88
N LEU A 491 -18.81 -11.46 28.74
CA LEU A 491 -17.59 -11.79 27.98
C LEU A 491 -16.32 -11.66 28.82
N LEU A 492 -16.18 -10.58 29.61
CA LEU A 492 -15.04 -10.39 30.50
C LEU A 492 -14.97 -11.47 31.58
N VAL A 493 -16.10 -11.81 32.20
CA VAL A 493 -16.15 -12.88 33.22
C VAL A 493 -15.72 -14.20 32.60
N ARG A 494 -16.30 -14.57 31.48
CA ARG A 494 -15.94 -15.82 30.79
C ARG A 494 -14.49 -15.84 30.33
N GLY A 495 -13.99 -14.72 29.81
CA GLY A 495 -12.59 -14.57 29.41
C GLY A 495 -11.63 -14.80 30.58
N LEU A 496 -11.94 -14.28 31.76
CA LEU A 496 -11.13 -14.50 32.98
C LEU A 496 -11.18 -15.95 33.47
N GLU A 497 -12.29 -16.64 33.36
CA GLU A 497 -12.40 -18.08 33.67
C GLU A 497 -11.50 -18.91 32.74
N LEU A 498 -11.54 -18.61 31.43
CA LEU A 498 -10.68 -19.26 30.43
C LEU A 498 -9.20 -19.00 30.70
N TRP A 499 -8.86 -17.75 31.05
CA TRP A 499 -7.48 -17.36 31.38
C TRP A 499 -6.94 -18.17 32.57
N ASP A 500 -7.72 -18.27 33.64
CA ASP A 500 -7.36 -19.06 34.83
C ASP A 500 -7.30 -20.56 34.56
N GLY A 501 -8.01 -21.05 33.57
CA GLY A 501 -8.02 -22.43 33.08
C GLY A 501 -6.71 -22.88 32.42
N GLY A 502 -5.80 -21.97 32.13
CA GLY A 502 -4.48 -22.27 31.56
C GLY A 502 -4.49 -22.44 30.05
N LEU A 503 -4.81 -21.39 29.31
CA LEU A 503 -4.77 -21.34 27.85
C LEU A 503 -3.35 -21.47 27.29
N ALA A 504 -3.22 -22.07 26.12
CA ALA A 504 -2.02 -21.96 25.29
C ALA A 504 -1.84 -20.51 24.84
N ASP A 505 -0.61 -20.09 24.56
CA ASP A 505 -0.31 -18.68 24.24
C ASP A 505 -1.07 -18.17 22.99
N ALA A 506 -1.27 -18.99 21.97
CA ALA A 506 -2.07 -18.63 20.80
C ALA A 506 -3.53 -18.30 21.19
N ASP A 507 -4.13 -19.10 22.06
CA ASP A 507 -5.49 -18.89 22.55
C ASP A 507 -5.56 -17.71 23.55
N ARG A 508 -4.47 -17.45 24.31
CA ARG A 508 -4.32 -16.23 25.12
C ARG A 508 -4.30 -14.98 24.27
N LEU A 509 -3.56 -14.99 23.15
CA LEU A 509 -3.53 -13.86 22.21
C LEU A 509 -4.92 -13.59 21.63
N THR A 510 -5.64 -14.62 21.22
CA THR A 510 -7.02 -14.50 20.72
C THR A 510 -7.95 -13.93 21.80
N LEU A 511 -7.83 -14.39 23.04
CA LEU A 511 -8.61 -13.85 24.15
C LEU A 511 -8.28 -12.39 24.45
N LEU A 512 -6.99 -12.03 24.52
CA LEU A 512 -6.56 -10.63 24.72
C LEU A 512 -7.07 -9.73 23.63
N ARG A 513 -7.06 -10.21 22.37
CA ARG A 513 -7.66 -9.49 21.24
C ARG A 513 -9.17 -9.32 21.42
N ALA A 514 -9.90 -10.35 21.81
CA ALA A 514 -11.34 -10.26 22.08
C ALA A 514 -11.67 -9.24 23.17
N LEU A 515 -10.89 -9.24 24.27
CA LEU A 515 -11.03 -8.28 25.37
C LEU A 515 -10.73 -6.84 24.88
N ALA A 516 -9.68 -6.66 24.07
CA ALA A 516 -9.31 -5.38 23.52
C ALA A 516 -10.39 -4.83 22.58
N VAL A 517 -10.93 -5.65 21.66
CA VAL A 517 -12.00 -5.27 20.74
C VAL A 517 -13.29 -4.91 21.50
N ALA A 518 -13.70 -5.73 22.47
CA ALA A 518 -14.87 -5.46 23.28
C ALA A 518 -14.78 -4.09 23.98
N MET A 519 -13.61 -3.78 24.56
CA MET A 519 -13.38 -2.49 25.22
C MET A 519 -13.21 -1.33 24.24
N ALA A 520 -12.61 -1.55 23.08
CA ALA A 520 -12.49 -0.51 22.06
C ALA A 520 -13.86 -0.09 21.49
N ARG A 521 -14.76 -1.08 21.30
CA ARG A 521 -16.10 -0.82 20.74
C ARG A 521 -17.13 -0.33 21.75
N HIS A 522 -17.03 -0.79 22.99
CA HIS A 522 -18.09 -0.56 24.01
C HIS A 522 -17.60 0.19 25.24
N GLY A 523 -16.31 0.53 25.31
CA GLY A 523 -15.72 1.29 26.40
C GLY A 523 -15.20 0.44 27.58
N SER A 524 -14.65 1.13 28.57
CA SER A 524 -14.00 0.50 29.72
C SER A 524 -15.01 -0.23 30.62
N PRO A 525 -14.66 -1.43 31.14
CA PRO A 525 -15.55 -2.17 32.03
C PRO A 525 -15.74 -1.45 33.37
N ALA A 526 -16.73 -1.92 34.17
CA ALA A 526 -16.99 -1.40 35.50
C ALA A 526 -15.75 -1.52 36.41
N ALA A 527 -15.58 -0.59 37.35
CA ALA A 527 -14.37 -0.48 38.17
C ALA A 527 -13.95 -1.79 38.85
N GLY A 528 -14.90 -2.59 39.35
CA GLY A 528 -14.60 -3.90 39.96
C GLY A 528 -14.06 -4.92 38.98
N GLN A 529 -14.64 -5.01 37.79
CA GLN A 529 -14.19 -5.91 36.71
C GLN A 529 -12.82 -5.45 36.18
N ARG A 530 -12.60 -4.15 36.03
CA ARG A 530 -11.32 -3.56 35.63
C ARG A 530 -10.19 -3.95 36.61
N ALA A 531 -10.42 -3.82 37.92
CA ALA A 531 -9.47 -4.17 38.94
C ALA A 531 -9.19 -5.67 38.99
N ASP A 532 -10.18 -6.52 38.73
CA ASP A 532 -10.02 -7.97 38.70
C ASP A 532 -9.20 -8.40 37.48
N LEU A 533 -9.54 -7.86 36.30
CA LEU A 533 -8.80 -8.09 35.07
C LEU A 533 -7.33 -7.69 35.21
N ALA A 534 -7.05 -6.48 35.67
CA ALA A 534 -5.68 -6.01 35.87
C ALA A 534 -4.89 -6.90 36.85
N ARG A 535 -5.52 -7.36 37.94
CA ARG A 535 -4.88 -8.25 38.91
C ARG A 535 -4.45 -9.58 38.30
N ARG A 536 -5.30 -10.20 37.50
CA ARG A 536 -5.02 -11.50 36.84
C ARG A 536 -3.96 -11.36 35.74
N MET A 537 -4.01 -10.27 34.95
CA MET A 537 -2.97 -9.99 33.96
C MET A 537 -1.59 -9.82 34.61
N VAL A 538 -1.50 -9.07 35.72
CA VAL A 538 -0.23 -8.90 36.44
C VAL A 538 0.24 -10.21 37.06
N ALA A 539 -0.67 -11.06 37.57
CA ALA A 539 -0.28 -12.36 38.11
C ALA A 539 0.36 -13.27 37.04
N ALA A 540 -0.12 -13.20 35.83
CA ALA A 540 0.46 -13.94 34.70
C ALA A 540 1.85 -13.41 34.28
N ALA A 541 2.13 -12.14 34.52
CA ALA A 541 3.42 -11.50 34.27
C ALA A 541 4.44 -11.69 35.39
N ALA A 542 4.08 -12.38 36.51
CA ALA A 542 4.92 -12.49 37.69
C ALA A 542 6.20 -13.32 37.48
N ASP A 543 6.25 -14.19 36.49
CA ASP A 543 7.41 -15.02 36.17
C ASP A 543 8.48 -14.27 35.33
N GLY A 544 8.25 -12.99 35.08
CA GLY A 544 9.11 -12.10 34.25
C GLY A 544 8.85 -12.21 32.76
N PRO A 545 9.55 -11.38 31.95
CA PRO A 545 9.36 -11.32 30.51
C PRO A 545 9.68 -12.62 29.79
N SER A 546 8.79 -13.06 28.93
CA SER A 546 9.06 -14.16 27.99
C SER A 546 10.13 -13.74 26.98
N ALA A 547 11.08 -14.64 26.69
CA ALA A 547 12.21 -14.29 25.83
C ALA A 547 11.80 -14.08 24.37
N THR A 548 11.05 -15.03 23.79
CA THR A 548 10.69 -15.08 22.36
C THR A 548 9.33 -15.75 22.14
N GLY A 549 8.87 -15.74 20.90
CA GLY A 549 7.68 -16.47 20.45
C GLY A 549 6.36 -15.89 20.94
N SER A 550 5.32 -16.73 20.96
CA SER A 550 3.96 -16.31 21.31
C SER A 550 3.86 -15.77 22.74
N GLY A 551 4.68 -16.25 23.69
CA GLY A 551 4.73 -15.73 25.06
C GLY A 551 5.16 -14.27 25.12
N ALA A 552 6.16 -13.87 24.30
CA ALA A 552 6.60 -12.48 24.21
C ALA A 552 5.50 -11.56 23.63
N LEU A 553 4.70 -12.04 22.69
CA LEU A 553 3.54 -11.31 22.15
C LEU A 553 2.44 -11.17 23.22
N VAL A 554 2.18 -12.23 24.01
CA VAL A 554 1.24 -12.18 25.14
C VAL A 554 1.66 -11.09 26.13
N ASP A 555 2.95 -10.99 26.47
CA ASP A 555 3.46 -9.96 27.37
C ASP A 555 3.20 -8.55 26.86
N VAL A 556 3.38 -8.30 25.56
CA VAL A 556 3.10 -7.00 24.92
C VAL A 556 1.61 -6.66 25.00
N GLU A 557 0.73 -7.61 24.67
CA GLU A 557 -0.72 -7.39 24.74
C GLU A 557 -1.22 -7.21 26.18
N VAL A 558 -0.61 -7.90 27.16
CA VAL A 558 -0.86 -7.66 28.58
C VAL A 558 -0.45 -6.25 28.99
N ALA A 559 0.74 -5.78 28.57
CA ALA A 559 1.19 -4.41 28.82
C ALA A 559 0.23 -3.37 28.22
N ARG A 560 -0.27 -3.62 27.00
CA ARG A 560 -1.24 -2.79 26.31
C ARG A 560 -2.55 -2.70 27.10
N LEU A 561 -3.06 -3.84 27.54
CA LEU A 561 -4.28 -3.93 28.33
C LEU A 561 -4.14 -3.23 29.69
N LEU A 562 -3.06 -3.49 30.43
CA LEU A 562 -2.79 -2.84 31.71
C LEU A 562 -2.69 -1.31 31.58
N THR A 563 -2.06 -0.82 30.50
CA THR A 563 -1.96 0.61 30.21
C THR A 563 -3.34 1.22 29.97
N TYR A 564 -4.20 0.57 29.16
CA TYR A 564 -5.58 1.01 28.93
C TYR A 564 -6.40 1.04 30.24
N LEU A 565 -6.23 0.03 31.10
CA LEU A 565 -6.95 -0.05 32.37
C LEU A 565 -6.46 0.98 33.41
N GLY A 566 -5.38 1.70 33.12
CA GLY A 566 -4.78 2.68 34.02
C GLY A 566 -4.13 2.05 35.26
N ASP A 567 -3.71 0.78 35.16
CA ASP A 567 -3.06 0.09 36.29
C ASP A 567 -1.63 0.59 36.45
N PRO A 568 -1.20 1.06 37.67
CA PRO A 568 0.13 1.60 37.86
C PRO A 568 1.26 0.57 37.65
N ARG A 569 0.96 -0.71 37.69
CA ARG A 569 1.93 -1.80 37.43
C ARG A 569 2.28 -1.94 35.97
N ALA A 570 1.47 -1.37 35.06
CA ALA A 570 1.76 -1.33 33.62
C ALA A 570 3.15 -0.75 33.33
N VAL A 571 3.52 0.32 34.04
CA VAL A 571 4.81 0.99 33.85
C VAL A 571 5.98 0.11 34.30
N THR A 572 5.92 -0.50 35.49
CA THR A 572 7.00 -1.36 35.95
C THR A 572 7.18 -2.56 35.02
N PHE A 573 6.08 -3.27 34.72
CA PHE A 573 6.09 -4.42 33.83
C PHE A 573 6.54 -4.04 32.40
N GLY A 574 6.00 -2.98 31.83
CA GLY A 574 6.40 -2.53 30.50
C GLY A 574 7.87 -2.10 30.44
N MET A 575 8.40 -1.42 31.45
CA MET A 575 9.84 -1.08 31.49
C MET A 575 10.74 -2.31 31.66
N GLU A 576 10.28 -3.39 32.29
CA GLU A 576 10.97 -4.67 32.27
C GLU A 576 11.03 -5.28 30.87
N LEU A 577 9.94 -5.18 30.10
CA LEU A 577 9.90 -5.61 28.69
C LEU A 577 10.82 -4.75 27.81
N VAL A 578 10.88 -3.43 28.02
CA VAL A 578 11.80 -2.53 27.31
C VAL A 578 13.26 -2.90 27.52
N ARG A 579 13.64 -3.29 28.76
CA ARG A 579 15.01 -3.72 29.11
C ARG A 579 15.34 -5.13 28.65
N ALA A 580 14.32 -5.98 28.49
CA ALA A 580 14.55 -7.36 28.11
C ALA A 580 15.22 -7.41 26.72
N PRO A 581 16.28 -8.20 26.56
CA PRO A 581 16.91 -8.33 25.27
C PRO A 581 15.84 -8.74 24.25
N GLY A 582 15.84 -8.09 23.10
CA GLY A 582 15.08 -8.57 21.95
C GLY A 582 15.53 -10.01 21.70
N GLY A 583 14.59 -10.94 21.43
CA GLY A 583 15.01 -12.22 20.89
C GLY A 583 15.84 -11.92 19.64
N ASP A 584 16.76 -12.82 19.27
CA ASP A 584 17.40 -12.79 17.98
C ASP A 584 16.27 -12.87 16.93
N GLU A 585 15.73 -11.71 16.57
CA GLU A 585 14.78 -11.63 15.47
C GLU A 585 15.56 -12.00 14.22
N GLU A 586 15.24 -13.15 13.65
CA GLU A 586 15.81 -13.58 12.38
C GLU A 586 15.72 -12.44 11.37
N LEU A 587 16.83 -12.22 10.66
CA LEU A 587 16.81 -11.27 9.57
C LEU A 587 15.72 -11.69 8.58
N PRO A 588 14.93 -10.76 8.07
CA PRO A 588 13.86 -11.11 7.14
C PRO A 588 14.38 -11.92 5.96
N LEU A 589 13.61 -12.92 5.54
CA LEU A 589 13.95 -13.79 4.39
C LEU A 589 14.25 -13.01 3.10
N TRP A 590 13.71 -11.80 2.97
CA TRP A 590 13.91 -10.92 1.82
C TRP A 590 15.24 -10.14 1.84
N MET A 591 16.06 -10.28 2.87
CA MET A 591 17.37 -9.60 2.96
C MET A 591 18.29 -9.89 1.77
N GLU A 592 18.19 -11.08 1.17
CA GLU A 592 18.95 -11.43 -0.03
C GLU A 592 18.62 -10.57 -1.25
N LEU A 593 17.39 -10.04 -1.34
CA LEU A 593 16.99 -9.11 -2.40
C LEU A 593 17.83 -7.83 -2.38
N LEU A 594 18.17 -7.38 -1.18
CA LEU A 594 18.91 -6.13 -0.99
C LEU A 594 20.35 -6.25 -1.53
N GLU A 595 20.91 -7.46 -1.57
CA GLU A 595 22.25 -7.69 -2.11
C GLU A 595 22.31 -7.61 -3.64
N ARG A 596 21.14 -7.76 -4.29
CA ARG A 596 21.02 -7.74 -5.76
C ARG A 596 20.77 -6.34 -6.33
N ASN A 597 20.47 -5.38 -5.47
CA ASN A 597 20.27 -3.99 -5.87
C ASN A 597 21.31 -3.11 -5.18
N ASP A 598 22.42 -2.84 -5.86
CA ASP A 598 23.57 -2.09 -5.34
C ASP A 598 23.22 -0.65 -4.91
N ARG A 599 22.05 -0.14 -5.28
CA ARG A 599 21.61 1.23 -5.01
C ARG A 599 20.49 1.30 -3.97
N TYR A 600 19.45 0.47 -4.11
CA TYR A 600 18.31 0.43 -3.18
C TYR A 600 18.60 -0.43 -1.95
N GLY A 601 19.35 -1.51 -2.14
CA GLY A 601 19.63 -2.47 -1.08
C GLY A 601 20.40 -1.90 0.10
N PRO A 602 21.50 -1.16 -0.07
CA PRO A 602 22.29 -0.68 1.05
C PRO A 602 21.54 0.20 2.05
N PRO A 603 20.73 1.21 1.66
CA PRO A 603 19.91 1.98 2.61
C PRO A 603 18.91 1.11 3.38
N ILE A 604 18.18 0.26 2.70
CA ILE A 604 17.22 -0.64 3.36
C ILE A 604 17.96 -1.65 4.26
N LYS A 605 19.09 -2.18 3.80
CA LYS A 605 19.92 -3.06 4.62
C LYS A 605 20.38 -2.39 5.90
N ALA A 606 20.81 -1.12 5.84
CA ALA A 606 21.14 -0.33 7.01
C ALA A 606 19.93 -0.19 7.95
N MET A 607 18.77 0.17 7.46
CA MET A 607 17.51 0.29 8.24
C MET A 607 17.12 -1.01 8.95
N VAL A 608 17.39 -2.16 8.32
CA VAL A 608 17.02 -3.47 8.89
C VAL A 608 18.08 -4.02 9.83
N THR A 609 19.35 -3.81 9.54
CA THR A 609 20.47 -4.33 10.36
C THR A 609 20.78 -3.45 11.57
N ASP A 610 20.49 -2.15 11.48
CA ASP A 610 20.69 -1.17 12.55
C ASP A 610 19.35 -0.71 13.17
N ARG A 611 18.35 -1.58 13.15
CA ARG A 611 17.04 -1.27 13.72
C ARG A 611 17.07 -1.25 15.24
N PRO A 612 16.20 -0.46 15.91
CA PRO A 612 16.03 -0.49 17.35
C PRO A 612 15.40 -1.83 17.78
N PRO A 613 15.43 -2.18 19.10
CA PRO A 613 14.75 -3.36 19.59
C PRO A 613 13.22 -3.19 19.42
N ILE A 614 12.64 -3.87 18.43
CA ILE A 614 11.23 -3.69 17.97
C ILE A 614 10.24 -3.89 19.12
N ARG A 615 10.41 -4.95 19.93
CA ARG A 615 9.56 -5.18 21.11
C ARG A 615 9.64 -4.02 22.11
N GLY A 616 10.85 -3.53 22.38
CA GLY A 616 11.07 -2.39 23.27
C GLY A 616 10.38 -1.13 22.72
N MET A 617 10.46 -0.92 21.40
CA MET A 617 9.78 0.19 20.73
C MET A 617 8.27 0.09 20.83
N GLU A 618 7.69 -1.11 20.66
CA GLU A 618 6.25 -1.31 20.77
C GLU A 618 5.76 -1.04 22.19
N VAL A 619 6.48 -1.55 23.18
CA VAL A 619 6.12 -1.31 24.57
C VAL A 619 6.31 0.16 24.95
N ALA A 620 7.37 0.83 24.51
CA ALA A 620 7.55 2.26 24.72
C ALA A 620 6.39 3.07 24.08
N PHE A 621 5.95 2.68 22.88
CA PHE A 621 4.78 3.28 22.23
C PHE A 621 3.50 3.07 23.05
N ILE A 622 3.30 1.89 23.65
CA ILE A 622 2.19 1.61 24.56
C ILE A 622 2.26 2.51 25.80
N LEU A 623 3.43 2.55 26.47
CA LEU A 623 3.63 3.27 27.73
C LEU A 623 3.53 4.79 27.61
N ARG A 624 3.62 5.37 26.39
CA ARG A 624 3.37 6.81 26.21
C ARG A 624 1.99 7.24 26.73
N ASN A 625 1.05 6.29 26.82
CA ASN A 625 -0.31 6.52 27.30
C ASN A 625 -0.45 6.30 28.82
N ALA A 626 0.56 5.77 29.51
CA ALA A 626 0.47 5.46 30.92
C ALA A 626 0.50 6.72 31.79
N GLU A 627 -0.54 6.90 32.62
CA GLU A 627 -0.68 8.05 33.51
C GLU A 627 -0.13 7.79 34.92
N ALA A 628 -0.17 6.55 35.39
CA ALA A 628 0.20 6.16 36.75
C ALA A 628 1.34 5.13 36.78
N GLY A 629 2.03 5.02 37.90
CA GLY A 629 3.09 4.03 38.14
C GLY A 629 4.50 4.52 37.84
N TRP A 630 4.65 5.73 37.34
CA TRP A 630 5.94 6.32 37.04
C TRP A 630 6.70 6.75 38.29
N THR A 631 7.98 6.35 38.37
CA THR A 631 8.97 6.97 39.26
C THR A 631 9.87 7.93 38.49
N PRO A 632 10.59 8.85 39.16
CA PRO A 632 11.53 9.73 38.44
C PRO A 632 12.60 8.96 37.65
N GLU A 633 13.03 7.79 38.16
CA GLU A 633 14.02 6.92 37.53
C GLU A 633 13.44 6.30 36.25
N LEU A 634 12.23 5.68 36.35
CA LEU A 634 11.56 5.08 35.18
C LEU A 634 11.23 6.10 34.09
N ARG A 635 10.80 7.31 34.49
CA ARG A 635 10.60 8.43 33.52
C ARG A 635 11.88 8.76 32.78
N ARG A 636 13.01 8.91 33.51
CA ARG A 636 14.30 9.23 32.90
C ARG A 636 14.73 8.12 31.95
N GLU A 637 14.60 6.89 32.35
CA GLU A 637 14.97 5.73 31.52
C GLU A 637 14.11 5.63 30.27
N TYR A 638 12.81 5.87 30.36
CA TYR A 638 11.89 5.87 29.24
C TYR A 638 12.28 6.91 28.17
N PHE A 639 12.52 8.16 28.57
CA PHE A 639 12.94 9.20 27.64
C PHE A 639 14.37 8.98 27.10
N ALA A 640 15.27 8.40 27.89
CA ALA A 640 16.58 7.99 27.42
C ALA A 640 16.48 6.92 26.33
N PHE A 641 15.64 5.89 26.53
CA PHE A 641 15.39 4.86 25.53
C PHE A 641 14.88 5.41 24.19
N ILE A 642 13.93 6.37 24.21
CA ILE A 642 13.45 7.00 22.97
C ILE A 642 14.58 7.76 22.26
N ASN A 643 15.40 8.50 23.01
CA ASN A 643 16.54 9.23 22.46
C ASN A 643 17.63 8.30 21.91
N GLU A 644 17.88 7.14 22.56
CA GLU A 644 18.80 6.11 22.09
C GLU A 644 18.26 5.45 20.81
N ALA A 645 16.96 5.19 20.77
CA ALA A 645 16.32 4.66 19.57
C ALA A 645 16.53 5.57 18.36
N ALA A 646 16.57 6.89 18.53
CA ALA A 646 16.80 7.82 17.45
C ALA A 646 18.20 7.74 16.80
N ALA A 647 19.15 7.03 17.43
CA ALA A 647 20.44 6.75 16.83
C ALA A 647 20.42 5.60 15.81
N HIS A 648 19.35 4.81 15.79
CA HIS A 648 19.18 3.72 14.83
C HIS A 648 18.62 4.19 13.50
N SER A 649 18.81 3.38 12.48
CA SER A 649 18.31 3.62 11.13
C SER A 649 16.84 3.19 11.02
N GLY A 650 16.05 3.95 10.24
CA GLY A 650 14.65 3.65 9.97
C GLY A 650 14.13 4.33 8.72
N GLY A 651 12.89 4.01 8.36
CA GLY A 651 12.20 4.62 7.22
C GLY A 651 11.94 6.11 7.40
N ALA A 652 11.41 6.73 6.37
CA ALA A 652 11.26 8.20 6.32
C ALA A 652 10.39 8.78 7.45
N SER A 653 9.41 8.02 7.97
CA SER A 653 8.55 8.46 9.09
C SER A 653 9.13 8.13 10.47
N TYR A 654 10.20 7.34 10.53
CA TYR A 654 10.78 6.84 11.79
C TYR A 654 11.15 7.96 12.79
N PRO A 655 11.94 8.98 12.42
CA PRO A 655 12.30 10.04 13.36
C PRO A 655 11.10 10.83 13.87
N GLY A 656 10.14 11.10 12.98
CA GLY A 656 8.92 11.82 13.33
C GLY A 656 8.01 11.03 14.27
N PHE A 657 7.92 9.70 14.12
CA PHE A 657 7.21 8.86 15.09
C PHE A 657 7.85 8.91 16.47
N LEU A 658 9.18 8.89 16.56
CA LEU A 658 9.88 9.02 17.85
C LEU A 658 9.62 10.38 18.52
N GLU A 659 9.61 11.46 17.75
CA GLU A 659 9.27 12.79 18.26
C GLU A 659 7.83 12.83 18.78
N ASN A 660 6.88 12.30 18.01
CA ASN A 660 5.48 12.22 18.42
C ASN A 660 5.30 11.36 19.68
N MET A 661 5.98 10.20 19.76
CA MET A 661 5.96 9.36 20.97
C MET A 661 6.50 10.12 22.19
N ARG A 662 7.59 10.85 22.01
CA ARG A 662 8.21 11.65 23.07
C ARG A 662 7.30 12.80 23.48
N ALA A 663 6.66 13.47 22.54
CA ALA A 663 5.72 14.56 22.81
C ALA A 663 4.49 14.07 23.58
N ASP A 664 3.81 13.02 23.10
CA ASP A 664 2.64 12.42 23.79
C ASP A 664 2.95 12.03 25.24
N ALA A 665 4.14 11.44 25.47
CA ALA A 665 4.57 11.08 26.81
C ALA A 665 4.92 12.32 27.67
N ALA A 666 5.52 13.36 27.04
CA ALA A 666 5.89 14.58 27.73
C ALA A 666 4.68 15.43 28.14
N ASP A 667 3.57 15.34 27.39
CA ASP A 667 2.33 16.06 27.73
C ASP A 667 1.68 15.54 29.02
N ARG A 668 2.04 14.33 29.45
CA ARG A 668 1.60 13.74 30.73
C ARG A 668 2.51 14.08 31.92
N LEU A 669 3.59 14.85 31.71
CA LEU A 669 4.51 15.24 32.76
C LEU A 669 3.96 16.43 33.56
N THR A 670 4.15 16.36 34.88
CA THR A 670 4.01 17.53 35.71
C THR A 670 5.10 18.58 35.37
N VAL A 671 4.87 19.84 35.70
CA VAL A 671 5.86 20.91 35.51
C VAL A 671 7.22 20.56 36.13
N ARG A 672 7.22 19.96 37.31
CA ARG A 672 8.43 19.56 38.02
C ARG A 672 9.18 18.44 37.30
N GLU A 673 8.46 17.42 36.80
CA GLU A 673 9.08 16.34 36.02
C GLU A 673 9.65 16.88 34.70
N ARG A 674 8.89 17.72 33.96
CA ARG A 674 9.36 18.36 32.73
C ARG A 674 10.66 19.16 32.98
N GLN A 675 10.75 19.91 34.07
CA GLN A 675 11.97 20.61 34.43
C GLN A 675 13.14 19.67 34.72
N SER A 676 12.89 18.57 35.45
CA SER A 676 13.94 17.58 35.77
C SER A 676 14.46 16.80 34.55
N LEU A 677 13.65 16.69 33.50
CA LEU A 677 13.93 15.98 32.25
C LEU A 677 14.30 16.91 31.09
N ALA A 678 14.44 18.23 31.33
CA ALA A 678 14.65 19.21 30.28
C ALA A 678 15.84 18.88 29.35
N GLY A 679 16.91 18.30 29.89
CA GLY A 679 18.08 17.88 29.10
C GLY A 679 17.78 16.75 28.12
N LEU A 680 16.88 15.81 28.47
CA LEU A 680 16.46 14.72 27.58
C LEU A 680 15.41 15.19 26.58
N LEU A 681 14.48 16.04 26.99
CA LEU A 681 13.40 16.56 26.16
C LEU A 681 13.88 17.61 25.15
N GLY A 682 14.99 18.30 25.41
CA GLY A 682 15.56 19.31 24.52
C GLY A 682 16.48 18.76 23.41
N LEU A 683 16.70 17.46 23.34
CA LEU A 683 17.49 16.86 22.26
C LEU A 683 16.64 16.83 20.98
N SER A 684 17.21 17.25 19.86
CA SER A 684 16.61 17.04 18.54
C SER A 684 16.80 15.60 18.15
N LEU A 685 15.72 14.93 17.74
CA LEU A 685 15.76 13.56 17.22
C LEU A 685 15.89 13.52 15.68
N ILE A 686 15.70 14.66 15.04
CA ILE A 686 15.87 14.82 13.59
C ILE A 686 17.22 15.45 13.32
N SER A 687 18.03 14.80 12.48
CA SER A 687 19.29 15.37 12.03
C SER A 687 19.01 16.56 11.11
N GLY A 688 19.41 17.76 11.50
CA GLY A 688 19.36 18.93 10.64
C GLY A 688 20.40 18.83 9.51
N PRO A 689 20.32 19.72 8.49
CA PRO A 689 21.37 19.82 7.48
C PRO A 689 22.74 20.10 8.13
N PRO A 690 23.86 19.67 7.50
CA PRO A 690 25.20 19.95 7.99
C PRO A 690 25.41 21.46 8.24
N ALA A 691 26.18 21.80 9.28
CA ALA A 691 26.40 23.20 9.64
C ALA A 691 27.22 23.99 8.59
N ASP A 692 28.02 23.30 7.77
CA ASP A 692 28.97 23.85 6.82
C ASP A 692 28.64 23.50 5.36
N VAL A 693 27.51 24.00 4.84
CA VAL A 693 27.14 23.83 3.42
C VAL A 693 27.83 24.88 2.57
N THR A 694 28.63 24.49 1.59
CA THR A 694 29.31 25.39 0.66
C THR A 694 28.39 25.68 -0.54
N PRO A 695 28.12 26.97 -0.89
CA PRO A 695 27.34 27.28 -2.08
C PRO A 695 27.97 26.76 -3.37
N PRO A 696 27.16 26.55 -4.44
CA PRO A 696 27.68 26.17 -5.76
C PRO A 696 28.71 27.17 -6.25
N ALA A 697 29.75 26.71 -6.91
CA ALA A 697 30.78 27.57 -7.47
C ALA A 697 30.32 28.28 -8.75
N GLY A 698 29.42 27.67 -9.49
CA GLY A 698 28.90 28.19 -10.76
C GLY A 698 29.98 28.35 -11.85
N PRO A 699 29.77 29.17 -12.84
CA PRO A 699 28.52 29.89 -13.14
C PRO A 699 27.39 28.91 -13.50
N GLY A 700 26.19 29.19 -13.00
CA GLY A 700 24.97 28.49 -13.36
C GLY A 700 24.40 28.95 -14.70
N ARG A 701 23.30 28.31 -15.07
CA ARG A 701 22.47 28.68 -16.24
C ARG A 701 21.06 28.17 -16.08
N ASP A 702 20.12 28.77 -16.79
CA ASP A 702 18.77 28.20 -16.91
C ASP A 702 18.88 26.87 -17.71
N TRP A 703 18.60 25.76 -17.02
CA TRP A 703 18.68 24.43 -17.60
C TRP A 703 17.39 24.11 -18.35
N THR A 704 17.51 23.57 -19.56
CA THR A 704 16.42 22.78 -20.16
C THR A 704 16.66 21.30 -19.89
N THR A 705 15.59 20.49 -19.89
CA THR A 705 15.69 19.03 -19.72
C THR A 705 16.70 18.43 -20.71
N ALA A 706 16.66 18.84 -21.99
CA ALA A 706 17.57 18.36 -23.01
C ALA A 706 19.05 18.72 -22.73
N ASP A 707 19.32 19.97 -22.30
CA ASP A 707 20.66 20.42 -21.97
C ASP A 707 21.22 19.69 -20.74
N ALA A 708 20.38 19.47 -19.71
CA ALA A 708 20.74 18.75 -18.50
C ALA A 708 21.09 17.28 -18.80
N VAL A 709 20.26 16.61 -19.62
CA VAL A 709 20.57 15.25 -20.08
C VAL A 709 21.88 15.20 -20.85
N ALA A 710 22.08 16.12 -21.84
CA ALA A 710 23.30 16.15 -22.64
C ALA A 710 24.56 16.44 -21.81
N ALA A 711 24.43 17.24 -20.74
CA ALA A 711 25.55 17.54 -19.83
C ALA A 711 25.96 16.32 -18.99
N VAL A 712 25.04 15.44 -18.65
CA VAL A 712 25.24 14.34 -17.69
C VAL A 712 25.47 12.99 -18.38
N ASP A 713 24.77 12.72 -19.49
CA ASP A 713 24.85 11.43 -20.19
C ASP A 713 26.28 11.12 -20.67
N GLY A 714 26.74 9.91 -20.32
CA GLY A 714 28.11 9.49 -20.62
C GLY A 714 29.21 10.14 -19.77
N HIS A 715 28.87 11.00 -18.78
CA HIS A 715 29.83 11.76 -17.98
C HIS A 715 29.75 11.49 -16.46
N LEU A 716 29.20 10.38 -16.06
CA LEU A 716 29.00 10.01 -14.65
C LEU A 716 30.15 9.21 -14.02
N GLU A 717 31.27 8.99 -14.72
CA GLU A 717 32.44 8.33 -14.17
C GLU A 717 33.39 9.29 -13.47
N GLY A 718 34.05 8.86 -12.38
CA GLY A 718 35.05 9.64 -11.66
C GLY A 718 34.50 10.88 -10.93
N ARG A 719 33.23 10.81 -10.47
CA ARG A 719 32.55 11.92 -9.78
C ARG A 719 32.98 12.06 -8.32
N ASP A 720 32.74 13.22 -7.74
CA ASP A 720 33.05 13.52 -6.34
C ASP A 720 31.80 13.33 -5.46
N PHE A 721 31.85 12.31 -4.59
CA PHE A 721 30.76 12.01 -3.67
C PHE A 721 30.48 13.16 -2.66
N ASP A 722 31.55 13.74 -2.08
CA ASP A 722 31.40 14.77 -1.06
C ASP A 722 30.92 16.09 -1.68
N ALA A 723 31.35 16.40 -2.90
CA ALA A 723 30.80 17.51 -3.67
C ALA A 723 29.32 17.30 -3.96
N GLY A 724 28.92 16.13 -4.46
CA GLY A 724 27.52 15.80 -4.72
C GLY A 724 26.65 15.85 -3.47
N ALA A 725 27.12 15.33 -2.34
CA ALA A 725 26.45 15.42 -1.06
C ALA A 725 26.27 16.86 -0.60
N ASN A 726 27.30 17.69 -0.72
CA ASN A 726 27.20 19.13 -0.40
C ASN A 726 26.16 19.83 -1.30
N LEU A 727 26.17 19.54 -2.61
CA LEU A 727 25.24 20.15 -3.57
C LEU A 727 23.78 19.77 -3.27
N TYR A 728 23.50 18.55 -2.84
CA TYR A 728 22.18 18.12 -2.38
C TYR A 728 21.62 19.05 -1.27
N HIS A 729 22.49 19.52 -0.36
CA HIS A 729 22.12 20.50 0.66
C HIS A 729 22.09 21.93 0.10
N ALA A 730 23.08 22.31 -0.71
CA ALA A 730 23.24 23.65 -1.24
C ALA A 730 22.15 24.09 -2.21
N THR A 731 21.57 23.13 -2.97
CA THR A 731 20.41 23.33 -3.86
C THR A 731 19.08 23.16 -3.14
N SER A 732 19.08 23.07 -1.80
CA SER A 732 17.89 22.93 -0.95
C SER A 732 17.08 21.64 -1.13
N CYS A 733 17.57 20.64 -1.87
CA CYS A 733 16.91 19.34 -2.00
C CYS A 733 16.59 18.70 -0.65
N SER A 734 17.57 18.77 0.28
CA SER A 734 17.46 18.24 1.64
C SER A 734 16.40 18.94 2.52
N SER A 735 15.88 20.08 2.11
CA SER A 735 14.81 20.77 2.85
C SER A 735 13.48 20.06 2.72
N CYS A 736 13.27 19.38 1.59
CA CYS A 736 12.03 18.70 1.26
C CYS A 736 12.18 17.17 1.16
N HIS A 737 13.33 16.70 0.68
CA HIS A 737 13.55 15.28 0.39
C HIS A 737 14.40 14.58 1.43
N LEU A 738 14.03 13.37 1.78
CA LEU A 738 14.91 12.42 2.45
C LEU A 738 15.84 11.78 1.41
N PHE A 739 17.12 11.62 1.77
CA PHE A 739 18.10 10.89 0.98
C PHE A 739 19.13 10.23 1.89
N ALA A 740 19.32 8.91 1.76
CA ALA A 740 20.22 8.13 2.60
C ALA A 740 20.03 8.37 4.12
N GLY A 741 18.77 8.52 4.55
CA GLY A 741 18.41 8.75 5.94
C GLY A 741 18.55 10.19 6.43
N GLN A 742 18.88 11.16 5.57
CA GLN A 742 19.04 12.57 5.90
C GLN A 742 18.13 13.45 5.06
N GLY A 743 17.61 14.53 5.64
CA GLY A 743 16.82 15.53 4.94
C GLY A 743 15.37 15.62 5.38
N GLY A 744 14.59 16.42 4.65
CA GLY A 744 13.20 16.73 4.92
C GLY A 744 12.21 15.62 4.54
N ALA A 745 10.97 15.84 4.93
CA ALA A 745 9.91 14.85 4.85
C ALA A 745 8.72 15.27 3.97
N ILE A 746 8.83 16.40 3.26
CA ILE A 746 7.73 16.96 2.47
C ILE A 746 7.67 16.32 1.09
N GLY A 747 8.83 16.10 0.47
CA GLY A 747 8.96 15.46 -0.83
C GLY A 747 9.21 13.95 -0.74
N PRO A 748 9.20 13.24 -1.89
CA PRO A 748 9.53 11.82 -1.95
C PRO A 748 10.96 11.53 -1.46
N ASP A 749 11.14 10.32 -0.94
CA ASP A 749 12.46 9.80 -0.61
C ASP A 749 13.23 9.53 -1.91
N LEU A 750 14.38 10.19 -2.06
CA LEU A 750 15.23 10.10 -3.25
C LEU A 750 16.26 8.97 -3.18
N SER A 751 16.35 8.23 -2.06
CA SER A 751 17.35 7.15 -1.89
C SER A 751 17.26 6.06 -2.98
N THR A 752 16.11 5.97 -3.65
CA THR A 752 15.83 4.94 -4.67
C THR A 752 15.59 5.50 -6.07
N VAL A 753 15.81 6.78 -6.26
CA VAL A 753 15.47 7.47 -7.52
C VAL A 753 16.17 6.87 -8.73
N GLY A 754 17.42 6.46 -8.59
CA GLY A 754 18.21 5.84 -9.65
C GLY A 754 17.71 4.46 -10.14
N ASN A 755 16.76 3.84 -9.41
CA ASN A 755 16.15 2.58 -9.81
C ASN A 755 14.79 2.75 -10.50
N LYS A 756 14.16 3.89 -10.27
CA LYS A 756 12.78 4.16 -10.68
C LYS A 756 12.71 4.94 -11.99
N PHE A 757 13.69 5.80 -12.23
CA PHE A 757 13.69 6.75 -13.33
C PHE A 757 14.90 6.57 -14.24
N SER A 758 14.70 6.72 -15.54
CA SER A 758 15.81 6.92 -16.48
C SER A 758 16.50 8.27 -16.20
N LEU A 759 17.72 8.47 -16.75
CA LEU A 759 18.40 9.75 -16.63
C LEU A 759 17.53 10.91 -17.18
N ALA A 760 16.83 10.68 -18.29
CA ALA A 760 15.94 11.69 -18.89
C ALA A 760 14.78 12.04 -17.98
N ASP A 761 14.09 11.04 -17.41
CA ASP A 761 12.99 11.24 -16.46
C ASP A 761 13.47 11.98 -15.20
N LEU A 762 14.66 11.64 -14.68
CA LEU A 762 15.23 12.33 -13.53
C LEU A 762 15.54 13.81 -13.83
N MET A 763 16.13 14.09 -15.01
CA MET A 763 16.40 15.47 -15.40
C MET A 763 15.11 16.27 -15.61
N GLU A 764 14.07 15.67 -16.19
CA GLU A 764 12.77 16.30 -16.30
C GLU A 764 12.19 16.65 -14.93
N CYS A 765 12.24 15.72 -13.97
CA CYS A 765 11.77 16.00 -12.61
C CYS A 765 12.54 17.16 -11.92
N LEU A 766 13.83 17.34 -12.22
CA LEU A 766 14.66 18.39 -11.65
C LEU A 766 14.43 19.77 -12.32
N VAL A 767 14.19 19.79 -13.62
CA VAL A 767 14.03 20.99 -14.45
C VAL A 767 12.58 21.44 -14.53
N GLU A 768 11.68 20.47 -14.73
CA GLU A 768 10.24 20.70 -14.96
C GLU A 768 9.40 19.91 -13.93
N PRO A 769 9.50 20.20 -12.62
CA PRO A 769 8.92 19.39 -11.55
C PRO A 769 7.39 19.31 -11.59
N SER A 770 6.74 20.15 -12.38
CA SER A 770 5.30 20.12 -12.59
C SER A 770 4.88 19.25 -13.79
N ALA A 771 5.80 18.72 -14.59
CA ALA A 771 5.50 17.88 -15.75
C ALA A 771 4.87 16.54 -15.35
N ALA A 772 5.34 15.96 -14.21
CA ALA A 772 4.79 14.72 -13.66
C ALA A 772 4.78 14.79 -12.13
N ILE A 773 3.60 14.94 -11.54
CA ILE A 773 3.40 15.03 -10.09
C ILE A 773 2.79 13.72 -9.59
N SER A 774 3.45 13.08 -8.61
CA SER A 774 2.86 11.95 -7.92
C SER A 774 1.69 12.42 -7.05
N ASP A 775 0.57 11.74 -7.10
CA ASP A 775 -0.65 12.07 -6.36
C ASP A 775 -0.43 12.11 -4.84
N GLN A 776 0.60 11.43 -4.33
CA GLN A 776 0.98 11.48 -2.90
C GLN A 776 1.55 12.84 -2.50
N TYR A 777 2.05 13.61 -3.46
CA TYR A 777 2.71 14.90 -3.25
C TYR A 777 2.02 16.03 -4.02
N GLY A 778 0.85 15.74 -4.58
CA GLY A 778 0.02 16.71 -5.28
C GLY A 778 -0.49 17.80 -4.33
N SER A 779 -0.35 19.04 -4.73
CA SER A 779 -0.96 20.17 -4.04
C SER A 779 -2.43 20.29 -4.40
N GLN A 780 -3.20 20.86 -3.50
CA GLN A 780 -4.60 21.23 -3.74
C GLN A 780 -4.76 22.73 -3.53
N LEU A 781 -5.66 23.31 -4.28
CA LEU A 781 -6.11 24.69 -4.12
C LEU A 781 -7.41 24.67 -3.32
N LEU A 782 -7.36 25.25 -2.13
CA LEU A 782 -8.52 25.46 -1.28
C LEU A 782 -8.93 26.93 -1.37
N MET A 783 -10.17 27.21 -1.74
CA MET A 783 -10.74 28.55 -1.75
C MET A 783 -11.86 28.63 -0.74
N ASP A 784 -11.81 29.60 0.16
CA ASP A 784 -12.87 29.89 1.13
C ASP A 784 -14.01 30.69 0.49
N HIS A 785 -15.06 30.96 1.30
CA HIS A 785 -16.21 31.75 0.85
C HIS A 785 -15.90 33.22 0.63
N ASP A 786 -14.82 33.74 1.20
CA ASP A 786 -14.36 35.11 1.03
C ASP A 786 -13.47 35.27 -0.21
N GLY A 787 -13.12 34.15 -0.85
CA GLY A 787 -12.29 34.11 -2.07
C GLY A 787 -10.80 34.09 -1.81
N ASN A 788 -10.35 33.86 -0.56
CA ASN A 788 -8.95 33.60 -0.28
C ASN A 788 -8.58 32.22 -0.78
N ILE A 789 -7.37 32.08 -1.29
CA ILE A 789 -6.85 30.83 -1.87
C ILE A 789 -5.63 30.40 -1.08
N SER A 790 -5.70 29.18 -0.52
CA SER A 790 -4.56 28.49 0.08
C SER A 790 -4.15 27.33 -0.82
N GLU A 791 -2.86 27.16 -1.04
CA GLU A 791 -2.31 26.09 -1.87
C GLU A 791 -1.30 25.27 -1.06
N GLY A 792 -1.52 23.95 -1.03
CA GLY A 792 -0.66 23.04 -0.30
C GLY A 792 -1.19 21.61 -0.32
N ILE A 793 -0.57 20.73 0.48
CA ILE A 793 -1.13 19.41 0.74
C ILE A 793 -2.31 19.59 1.69
N VAL A 794 -3.49 19.19 1.26
CA VAL A 794 -4.71 19.28 2.08
C VAL A 794 -4.99 17.95 2.74
N VAL A 795 -5.08 17.96 4.06
CA VAL A 795 -5.43 16.80 4.88
C VAL A 795 -6.80 17.02 5.50
N VAL A 796 -7.66 16.01 5.42
CA VAL A 796 -8.99 16.07 6.05
C VAL A 796 -8.91 15.50 7.47
N GLU A 797 -9.23 16.31 8.46
CA GLU A 797 -9.25 15.93 9.88
C GLU A 797 -10.65 16.16 10.47
N GLY A 798 -11.49 15.12 10.42
CA GLY A 798 -12.88 15.24 10.85
C GLY A 798 -13.68 16.23 9.98
N ASP A 799 -14.10 17.34 10.56
CA ASP A 799 -14.82 18.43 9.88
C ASP A 799 -13.90 19.57 9.44
N GLU A 800 -12.58 19.37 9.48
CA GLU A 800 -11.58 20.36 9.13
C GLU A 800 -10.74 19.94 7.94
N TYR A 801 -10.28 20.92 7.16
CA TYR A 801 -9.21 20.81 6.17
C TYR A 801 -7.96 21.49 6.73
N VAL A 802 -6.87 20.74 6.83
CA VAL A 802 -5.57 21.26 7.23
C VAL A 802 -4.72 21.38 5.97
N VAL A 803 -4.36 22.60 5.59
CA VAL A 803 -3.52 22.90 4.42
C VAL A 803 -2.09 23.06 4.89
N TYR A 804 -1.20 22.21 4.42
CA TYR A 804 0.25 22.32 4.61
C TYR A 804 0.83 23.11 3.44
N PRO A 805 1.29 24.34 3.66
CA PRO A 805 1.77 25.22 2.58
C PRO A 805 3.02 24.68 1.89
N LYS A 806 3.34 25.24 0.69
CA LYS A 806 4.58 24.91 -0.05
C LYS A 806 5.85 25.32 0.70
N ASP A 807 5.81 26.38 1.50
CA ASP A 807 6.92 26.76 2.38
C ASP A 807 6.94 25.83 3.60
N PRO A 808 7.97 24.98 3.75
CA PRO A 808 8.05 24.03 4.87
C PRO A 808 8.19 24.71 6.25
N LYS A 809 8.43 26.02 6.28
CA LYS A 809 8.53 26.82 7.51
C LYS A 809 7.23 27.53 7.88
N ALA A 810 6.25 27.51 6.98
CA ALA A 810 4.95 28.10 7.25
C ALA A 810 4.12 27.16 8.13
N GLU A 811 3.36 27.75 9.04
CA GLU A 811 2.41 26.99 9.86
C GLU A 811 1.25 26.46 8.99
N PRO A 812 0.72 25.26 9.26
CA PRO A 812 -0.45 24.74 8.59
C PRO A 812 -1.67 25.65 8.79
N GLU A 813 -2.45 25.82 7.75
CA GLU A 813 -3.70 26.58 7.80
C GLU A 813 -4.86 25.61 8.02
N VAL A 814 -5.78 25.94 8.95
CA VAL A 814 -6.93 25.08 9.29
C VAL A 814 -8.21 25.77 8.85
N PHE A 815 -9.05 25.07 8.10
CA PHE A 815 -10.34 25.53 7.62
C PHE A 815 -11.43 24.54 8.04
N HIS A 816 -12.53 25.03 8.61
CA HIS A 816 -13.69 24.20 8.82
C HIS A 816 -14.36 23.87 7.47
N ARG A 817 -14.97 22.68 7.34
CA ARG A 817 -15.49 22.18 6.06
C ARG A 817 -16.53 23.10 5.41
N ASP A 818 -17.33 23.80 6.22
CA ASP A 818 -18.33 24.78 5.78
C ASP A 818 -17.73 26.15 5.42
N GLU A 819 -16.47 26.42 5.72
CA GLU A 819 -15.74 27.62 5.25
C GLU A 819 -15.18 27.44 3.83
N VAL A 820 -15.11 26.20 3.36
CA VAL A 820 -14.50 25.86 2.07
C VAL A 820 -15.53 25.87 0.94
N LYS A 821 -15.28 26.73 -0.02
CA LYS A 821 -16.13 26.87 -1.22
C LYS A 821 -15.68 25.96 -2.37
N VAL A 822 -14.41 25.83 -2.55
CA VAL A 822 -13.80 25.00 -3.62
C VAL A 822 -12.56 24.31 -3.10
N LEU A 823 -12.46 23.02 -3.38
CA LEU A 823 -11.24 22.25 -3.23
C LEU A 823 -10.98 21.55 -4.56
N LYS A 824 -9.81 21.76 -5.15
CA LYS A 824 -9.41 21.15 -6.42
C LYS A 824 -7.91 20.88 -6.45
N GLU A 825 -7.50 19.93 -7.25
CA GLU A 825 -6.08 19.63 -7.48
C GLU A 825 -5.38 20.83 -8.13
N SER A 826 -4.13 21.07 -7.71
CA SER A 826 -3.24 22.03 -8.33
C SER A 826 -2.43 21.35 -9.44
N ALA A 827 -2.25 22.02 -10.56
CA ALA A 827 -1.35 21.57 -11.61
C ALA A 827 0.13 21.89 -11.32
N THR A 828 0.43 22.53 -10.18
CA THR A 828 1.78 22.99 -9.84
C THR A 828 2.38 22.09 -8.75
N SER A 829 3.60 21.62 -8.97
CA SER A 829 4.37 20.86 -7.97
C SER A 829 4.71 21.72 -6.76
N GLN A 830 4.85 21.10 -5.61
CA GLN A 830 5.46 21.74 -4.43
C GLN A 830 6.97 21.95 -4.60
N MET A 831 7.63 21.16 -5.44
CA MET A 831 9.03 21.34 -5.77
C MET A 831 9.18 22.59 -6.64
N PRO A 832 9.97 23.60 -6.22
CA PRO A 832 10.22 24.80 -7.04
C PRO A 832 11.01 24.46 -8.30
N GLU A 833 10.76 25.20 -9.37
CA GLU A 833 11.62 25.21 -10.55
C GLU A 833 12.93 25.97 -10.26
N GLY A 834 13.97 25.73 -11.06
CA GLY A 834 15.23 26.45 -11.02
C GLY A 834 16.18 26.08 -9.87
N LEU A 835 15.91 25.02 -9.11
CA LEU A 835 16.77 24.59 -7.99
C LEU A 835 18.20 24.25 -8.41
N ILE A 836 18.40 23.79 -9.65
CA ILE A 836 19.71 23.44 -10.22
C ILE A 836 20.34 24.55 -11.08
N ASP A 837 19.67 25.69 -11.25
CA ASP A 837 20.13 26.77 -12.15
C ASP A 837 21.44 27.44 -11.66
N ALA A 838 21.75 27.31 -10.37
CA ALA A 838 23.02 27.81 -9.86
C ALA A 838 24.22 26.92 -10.22
N LEU A 839 23.97 25.66 -10.71
CA LEU A 839 25.02 24.67 -10.97
C LEU A 839 25.65 24.82 -12.35
N ASN A 840 26.97 24.64 -12.42
CA ASN A 840 27.65 24.36 -13.68
C ASN A 840 27.54 22.86 -14.05
N GLU A 841 28.08 22.48 -15.21
CA GLU A 841 27.98 21.08 -15.71
C GLU A 841 28.66 20.07 -14.78
N GLU A 842 29.81 20.35 -14.21
CA GLU A 842 30.53 19.44 -13.32
C GLU A 842 29.76 19.27 -12.00
N GLU A 843 29.24 20.34 -11.45
CA GLU A 843 28.42 20.32 -10.25
C GLU A 843 27.10 19.56 -10.48
N LEU A 844 26.46 19.74 -11.64
CA LEU A 844 25.27 18.96 -11.99
C LEU A 844 25.58 17.45 -12.07
N ARG A 845 26.71 17.08 -12.69
CA ARG A 845 27.18 15.69 -12.78
C ARG A 845 27.45 15.07 -11.42
N ASP A 846 28.09 15.81 -10.50
CA ASP A 846 28.37 15.33 -9.14
C ASP A 846 27.08 15.16 -8.33
N LEU A 847 26.14 16.11 -8.41
CA LEU A 847 24.83 16.02 -7.77
C LEU A 847 24.04 14.81 -8.30
N VAL A 848 24.00 14.63 -9.63
CA VAL A 848 23.25 13.52 -10.24
C VAL A 848 23.87 12.18 -9.90
N ALA A 849 25.20 12.07 -9.95
CA ALA A 849 25.91 10.86 -9.52
C ALA A 849 25.60 10.53 -8.06
N TYR A 850 25.55 11.54 -7.18
CA TYR A 850 25.19 11.37 -5.79
C TYR A 850 23.75 10.85 -5.64
N LEU A 851 22.77 11.44 -6.33
CA LEU A 851 21.38 11.01 -6.31
C LEU A 851 21.22 9.59 -6.87
N LEU A 852 21.87 9.28 -8.00
CA LEU A 852 21.81 7.96 -8.62
C LEU A 852 22.52 6.87 -7.79
N SER A 853 23.46 7.26 -6.92
CA SER A 853 24.18 6.32 -6.04
C SER A 853 23.34 5.83 -4.86
N GLY A 854 22.19 6.47 -4.56
CA GLY A 854 21.43 6.19 -3.35
C GLY A 854 22.19 6.48 -2.04
N GLY A 855 23.27 7.27 -2.11
CA GLY A 855 24.15 7.58 -0.96
C GLY A 855 25.30 6.57 -0.77
N ASP A 856 25.46 5.60 -1.68
CA ASP A 856 26.59 4.67 -1.62
C ASP A 856 27.87 5.27 -2.18
N ARG A 857 28.83 5.58 -1.29
CA ARG A 857 30.16 6.09 -1.64
C ARG A 857 31.01 5.10 -2.49
N LYS A 858 30.63 3.81 -2.52
CA LYS A 858 31.32 2.78 -3.31
C LYS A 858 30.72 2.59 -4.69
N ALA A 859 29.68 3.31 -5.04
CA ALA A 859 29.04 3.25 -6.34
C ALA A 859 30.05 3.47 -7.48
N ALA A 860 29.77 2.86 -8.63
CA ALA A 860 30.68 2.91 -9.80
C ALA A 860 31.03 4.34 -10.23
N TYR A 861 30.15 5.29 -9.99
CA TYR A 861 30.32 6.71 -10.33
C TYR A 861 31.54 7.38 -9.68
N PHE A 862 31.96 6.93 -8.49
CA PHE A 862 33.01 7.54 -7.66
C PHE A 862 34.34 6.78 -7.73
N LYS A 863 34.43 5.74 -8.56
CA LYS A 863 35.68 5.01 -8.78
C LYS A 863 36.55 5.80 -9.75
N GLN A 864 37.80 6.08 -9.33
CA GLN A 864 38.82 6.69 -10.18
C GLN A 864 39.41 5.68 -11.16
#